data_f69cd0483bca97008630ecd6a53970e6
#
_entry.id   f69cd0483bca97008630ecd6a53970e6
#
_cell.length_a   1.000
_cell.length_b   1.000
_cell.length_c   1.000
_cell.angle_alpha   90.00
_cell.angle_beta   90.00
_cell.angle_gamma   90.00
#
_symmetry.space_group_name_H-M   'P 1'
#
loop_
_entity.id
_entity.type
_entity.pdbx_description
1 polymer ?
#
loop_
_entity_poly.entity_id
_entity_poly.type
_entity_poly.pdbx_seq_one_letter_code
_entity_poly.pdbx_strand_id
1 'polypeptide(L)'
;MDLENTTGKILPVYIEEEMQKSYIDYAMSVIIQRALPDVRDGLKPVHRRILYAMQEAGMASNKPYKKSARIVGEVLGKYHPHGDSSVYEAIVRLAQDFSTRYLMVDGHGNFGSVDGDSAAAMRYTEVRMAKIAEMMLEDIEKETVDFIPNYDESLKEPSVLPSKVPALLINGSAGIAVGMATNIPPHNLGEVVNGLVMLIDNPDAEIPQLMTAIKGPDFPTGAMILGTEGIRSAYNTGRGVVKIRAKAEIEPMQKGKHRIVVSEIPYQVNKARLIENIAQLVKDGVVEGITDLRDESDRRGMRIVIELKSDVVPDVILNQLYKHTQLQSSFGIIMLALVNGQPRVLNLKQILEYYLEHQKDVITRRTRYELAKAQDRAHILEGLKIALDNLDAVIHTIRNSATADIAKTSLMEKFSLSQRQAQAILDMRLQRLTGLERKKIDDEYIDVMEQIDWLESVLADEQKVMNIIKEDLLLMQKKFGDPRRTEISMDNSDMDIEDLIAEEDIVVTISHQGYIKRQTLDNFRNQKRGGVGKTGGSGKKADDCAEHLFLSTTHHNILFFTNKGKVYRQKGYEIPEAGRTAKGTAIINVLPIEQGEKITAVIPVKEFKDDHFMFMATNKGTVKKTNLLDFDSARKSGLIAINLDDNEDLIGVEMTDGNSEIVIATKNGIAIRFDEQDVRPMGRTAHGVRGISLNYGDEVVAMDSVANENYEVLTATELGMGKRTAVSEYRKQTRGGKGVINMKITEKTGTVVGMRVINPEQEIMMITAGGIIIRIDVDQISQYSRNTQGVKLMTLNDDDKVVSLAAIHHEEEEG
;
A
#
# COMPACT_ATOMS: atom_id res chain seq x y z
N MET A 1 -61.67 54.03 6.27
CA MET A 1 -61.42 52.84 5.47
C MET A 1 -60.90 51.77 6.42
N ASP A 2 -61.85 50.94 6.85
CA ASP A 2 -61.59 49.87 7.83
C ASP A 2 -60.77 48.77 7.16
N LEU A 3 -59.64 48.56 7.73
CA LEU A 3 -58.86 47.37 7.43
C LEU A 3 -59.54 46.20 8.14
N GLU A 4 -60.39 45.44 7.42
CA GLU A 4 -60.92 44.18 7.91
C GLU A 4 -59.77 43.26 8.29
N ASN A 5 -59.71 42.90 9.55
CA ASN A 5 -58.91 41.88 10.20
C ASN A 5 -59.20 40.51 9.56
N THR A 6 -58.40 40.08 8.61
CA THR A 6 -58.28 38.69 8.27
C THR A 6 -57.52 37.97 9.39
N THR A 7 -58.26 37.55 10.41
CA THR A 7 -57.76 36.66 11.45
C THR A 7 -57.45 35.30 10.87
N GLY A 8 -56.33 35.21 10.21
CA GLY A 8 -55.73 33.92 9.89
C GLY A 8 -55.34 33.25 11.23
N LYS A 9 -55.64 31.95 11.38
CA LYS A 9 -55.26 31.19 12.57
C LYS A 9 -53.73 31.08 12.61
N ILE A 10 -53.08 31.88 13.46
CA ILE A 10 -51.63 31.79 13.68
C ILE A 10 -51.37 30.54 14.51
N LEU A 11 -50.74 29.52 13.93
CA LEU A 11 -50.28 28.35 14.64
C LEU A 11 -48.82 28.61 15.06
N PRO A 12 -48.48 28.57 16.35
CA PRO A 12 -47.07 28.65 16.75
C PRO A 12 -46.34 27.41 16.32
N VAL A 13 -45.22 27.61 15.65
CA VAL A 13 -44.28 26.54 15.24
C VAL A 13 -42.97 26.85 15.91
N TYR A 14 -42.46 25.89 16.69
CA TYR A 14 -41.13 26.01 17.28
C TYR A 14 -40.05 25.78 16.22
N ILE A 15 -39.10 26.66 16.14
CA ILE A 15 -38.05 26.62 15.12
C ILE A 15 -37.22 25.31 15.21
N GLU A 16 -37.03 24.80 16.42
CA GLU A 16 -36.31 23.55 16.69
C GLU A 16 -37.01 22.35 16.08
N GLU A 17 -38.35 22.26 16.22
CA GLU A 17 -39.16 21.17 15.67
C GLU A 17 -39.21 21.24 14.15
N GLU A 18 -39.41 22.44 13.56
CA GLU A 18 -39.38 22.64 12.11
C GLU A 18 -38.03 22.34 11.50
N MET A 19 -36.95 22.81 12.14
CA MET A 19 -35.58 22.52 11.73
C MET A 19 -35.28 21.02 11.78
N GLN A 20 -35.68 20.34 12.85
CA GLN A 20 -35.47 18.90 12.99
C GLN A 20 -36.19 18.13 11.91
N LYS A 21 -37.48 18.44 11.68
CA LYS A 21 -38.31 17.80 10.65
C LYS A 21 -37.72 18.03 9.27
N SER A 22 -37.47 19.28 8.91
CA SER A 22 -36.94 19.66 7.60
C SER A 22 -35.54 19.06 7.35
N TYR A 23 -34.69 18.95 8.39
CA TYR A 23 -33.37 18.33 8.27
C TYR A 23 -33.50 16.81 8.06
N ILE A 24 -34.43 16.14 8.76
CA ILE A 24 -34.69 14.71 8.57
C ILE A 24 -35.18 14.45 7.15
N ASP A 25 -36.16 15.22 6.67
CA ASP A 25 -36.70 15.08 5.33
C ASP A 25 -35.64 15.31 4.25
N TYR A 26 -34.79 16.34 4.44
CA TYR A 26 -33.65 16.59 3.57
C TYR A 26 -32.64 15.44 3.61
N ALA A 27 -32.27 14.96 4.79
CA ALA A 27 -31.33 13.85 4.97
C ALA A 27 -31.85 12.59 4.30
N MET A 28 -33.12 12.24 4.50
CA MET A 28 -33.77 11.09 3.86
C MET A 28 -33.76 11.21 2.34
N SER A 29 -34.08 12.39 1.81
CA SER A 29 -34.02 12.64 0.36
C SER A 29 -32.62 12.46 -0.20
N VAL A 30 -31.59 13.02 0.46
CA VAL A 30 -30.19 12.90 0.02
C VAL A 30 -29.71 11.45 0.09
N ILE A 31 -30.08 10.71 1.14
CA ILE A 31 -29.67 9.30 1.32
C ILE A 31 -30.31 8.42 0.25
N ILE A 32 -31.65 8.49 0.11
CA ILE A 32 -32.41 7.52 -0.72
C ILE A 32 -32.46 7.95 -2.19
N GLN A 33 -32.56 9.26 -2.48
CA GLN A 33 -32.86 9.76 -3.82
C GLN A 33 -31.70 10.44 -4.53
N ARG A 34 -30.48 10.47 -3.92
CA ARG A 34 -29.36 11.21 -4.52
C ARG A 34 -28.01 10.50 -4.43
N ALA A 35 -27.52 10.23 -3.20
CA ALA A 35 -26.11 9.95 -2.97
C ALA A 35 -25.74 8.46 -3.04
N LEU A 36 -26.66 7.58 -2.62
CA LEU A 36 -26.37 6.16 -2.47
C LEU A 36 -26.89 5.32 -3.66
N PRO A 37 -26.14 4.29 -4.07
CA PRO A 37 -26.58 3.33 -5.08
C PRO A 37 -27.56 2.30 -4.48
N ASP A 38 -28.47 1.78 -5.30
CA ASP A 38 -29.26 0.58 -4.96
C ASP A 38 -28.37 -0.67 -5.13
N VAL A 39 -28.46 -1.62 -4.20
CA VAL A 39 -27.62 -2.83 -4.22
C VAL A 39 -27.90 -3.69 -5.45
N ARG A 40 -29.13 -3.67 -5.98
CA ARG A 40 -29.63 -4.51 -7.07
C ARG A 40 -29.02 -4.13 -8.42
N ASP A 41 -29.08 -2.84 -8.79
CA ASP A 41 -28.58 -2.33 -10.07
C ASP A 41 -27.30 -1.50 -9.98
N GLY A 42 -26.83 -1.21 -8.76
CA GLY A 42 -25.59 -0.45 -8.53
C GLY A 42 -25.67 1.02 -8.92
N LEU A 43 -26.83 1.55 -9.24
CA LEU A 43 -27.00 2.89 -9.79
C LEU A 43 -27.58 3.86 -8.76
N LYS A 44 -27.10 5.10 -8.82
CA LYS A 44 -27.79 6.21 -8.20
C LYS A 44 -29.00 6.62 -9.06
N PRO A 45 -30.00 7.29 -8.48
CA PRO A 45 -31.18 7.70 -9.23
C PRO A 45 -30.88 8.48 -10.51
N VAL A 46 -29.89 9.40 -10.48
CA VAL A 46 -29.52 10.17 -11.68
C VAL A 46 -28.99 9.28 -12.81
N HIS A 47 -28.15 8.28 -12.48
CA HIS A 47 -27.60 7.35 -13.47
C HIS A 47 -28.69 6.46 -14.08
N ARG A 48 -29.60 5.96 -13.24
CA ARG A 48 -30.76 5.15 -13.67
C ARG A 48 -31.67 5.93 -14.62
N ARG A 49 -31.97 7.19 -14.28
CA ARG A 49 -32.78 8.10 -15.11
C ARG A 49 -32.12 8.43 -16.43
N ILE A 50 -30.78 8.61 -16.44
CA ILE A 50 -30.02 8.84 -17.68
C ILE A 50 -30.16 7.64 -18.62
N LEU A 51 -29.88 6.42 -18.14
CA LEU A 51 -29.93 5.22 -18.97
C LEU A 51 -31.35 4.94 -19.47
N TYR A 52 -32.35 5.10 -18.61
CA TYR A 52 -33.75 4.92 -18.98
C TYR A 52 -34.20 5.95 -20.03
N ALA A 53 -33.85 7.22 -19.85
CA ALA A 53 -34.15 8.27 -20.83
C ALA A 53 -33.46 8.03 -22.19
N MET A 54 -32.21 7.50 -22.18
CA MET A 54 -31.52 7.10 -23.41
C MET A 54 -32.23 5.96 -24.13
N GLN A 55 -32.76 4.98 -23.40
CA GLN A 55 -33.56 3.88 -23.94
C GLN A 55 -34.82 4.40 -24.61
N GLU A 56 -35.60 5.25 -23.93
CA GLU A 56 -36.80 5.86 -24.49
C GLU A 56 -36.52 6.73 -25.73
N ALA A 57 -35.41 7.48 -25.69
CA ALA A 57 -34.98 8.31 -26.82
C ALA A 57 -34.42 7.49 -28.00
N GLY A 58 -34.36 6.16 -27.88
CA GLY A 58 -33.85 5.25 -28.91
C GLY A 58 -32.38 5.48 -29.22
N MET A 59 -31.54 5.74 -28.18
CA MET A 59 -30.09 5.99 -28.29
C MET A 59 -29.28 4.71 -28.08
N ALA A 60 -29.64 3.63 -28.73
CA ALA A 60 -28.97 2.35 -28.67
C ALA A 60 -27.53 2.41 -29.25
N SER A 61 -26.69 1.49 -28.86
CA SER A 61 -25.26 1.43 -29.24
C SER A 61 -25.02 1.31 -30.76
N ASN A 62 -25.98 0.77 -31.49
CA ASN A 62 -25.95 0.62 -32.95
C ASN A 62 -26.60 1.80 -33.70
N LYS A 63 -27.05 2.83 -33.01
CA LYS A 63 -27.63 4.04 -33.58
C LYS A 63 -26.63 5.18 -33.65
N PRO A 64 -26.87 6.21 -34.50
CA PRO A 64 -26.01 7.39 -34.53
C PRO A 64 -25.96 8.11 -33.18
N TYR A 65 -24.82 8.75 -32.91
CA TYR A 65 -24.71 9.63 -31.75
C TYR A 65 -25.68 10.79 -31.80
N LYS A 66 -26.12 11.23 -30.63
CA LYS A 66 -26.95 12.43 -30.47
C LYS A 66 -26.24 13.42 -29.54
N LYS A 67 -26.51 14.72 -29.71
CA LYS A 67 -25.91 15.76 -28.83
C LYS A 67 -26.26 15.50 -27.37
N SER A 68 -25.26 15.65 -26.50
CA SER A 68 -25.42 15.46 -25.04
C SER A 68 -26.53 16.37 -24.47
N ALA A 69 -26.62 17.61 -24.98
CA ALA A 69 -27.68 18.54 -24.58
C ALA A 69 -29.09 18.02 -24.77
N ARG A 70 -29.31 17.13 -25.76
CA ARG A 70 -30.63 16.53 -26.01
C ARG A 70 -31.01 15.58 -24.86
N ILE A 71 -30.10 14.67 -24.48
CA ILE A 71 -30.38 13.72 -23.39
C ILE A 71 -30.47 14.44 -22.04
N VAL A 72 -29.65 15.46 -21.81
CA VAL A 72 -29.74 16.30 -20.60
C VAL A 72 -31.16 16.92 -20.52
N GLY A 73 -31.67 17.49 -21.63
CA GLY A 73 -33.01 18.06 -21.67
C GLY A 73 -34.12 17.04 -21.41
N GLU A 74 -34.05 15.83 -22.00
CA GLU A 74 -34.98 14.74 -21.77
C GLU A 74 -35.01 14.30 -20.29
N VAL A 75 -33.86 14.14 -19.69
CA VAL A 75 -33.71 13.73 -18.27
C VAL A 75 -34.31 14.79 -17.35
N LEU A 76 -33.97 16.07 -17.58
CA LEU A 76 -34.44 17.19 -16.76
C LEU A 76 -35.96 17.36 -16.86
N GLY A 77 -36.48 17.34 -18.09
CA GLY A 77 -37.92 17.57 -18.34
C GLY A 77 -38.80 16.45 -17.86
N LYS A 78 -38.31 15.20 -17.84
CA LYS A 78 -39.14 14.04 -17.56
C LYS A 78 -38.94 13.43 -16.17
N TYR A 79 -37.69 13.40 -15.65
CA TYR A 79 -37.36 12.52 -14.53
C TYR A 79 -36.57 13.17 -13.41
N HIS A 80 -35.71 14.17 -13.71
CA HIS A 80 -34.72 14.65 -12.74
C HIS A 80 -34.71 16.19 -12.67
N PRO A 81 -35.57 16.83 -11.85
CA PRO A 81 -35.76 18.28 -11.79
C PRO A 81 -34.65 18.97 -10.99
N HIS A 82 -33.37 18.85 -11.47
CA HIS A 82 -32.17 19.45 -10.87
C HIS A 82 -31.37 20.20 -11.94
N GLY A 83 -30.27 20.79 -11.58
CA GLY A 83 -29.42 21.55 -12.51
C GLY A 83 -28.90 20.70 -13.69
N ASP A 84 -28.85 21.26 -14.88
CA ASP A 84 -28.38 20.65 -16.13
C ASP A 84 -26.89 20.20 -16.00
N SER A 85 -26.08 21.01 -15.35
CA SER A 85 -24.65 20.69 -15.10
C SER A 85 -24.50 19.36 -14.35
N SER A 86 -25.33 19.10 -13.34
CA SER A 86 -25.23 17.87 -12.55
C SER A 86 -25.56 16.61 -13.37
N VAL A 87 -26.56 16.71 -14.25
CA VAL A 87 -26.90 15.62 -15.16
C VAL A 87 -25.83 15.41 -16.22
N TYR A 88 -25.32 16.51 -16.79
CA TYR A 88 -24.22 16.42 -17.77
C TYR A 88 -22.95 15.83 -17.17
N GLU A 89 -22.53 16.26 -15.98
CA GLU A 89 -21.37 15.68 -15.28
C GLU A 89 -21.55 14.19 -14.98
N ALA A 90 -22.76 13.75 -14.64
CA ALA A 90 -23.05 12.33 -14.47
C ALA A 90 -22.87 11.54 -15.79
N ILE A 91 -23.38 12.07 -16.92
CA ILE A 91 -23.17 11.50 -18.25
C ILE A 91 -21.68 11.45 -18.59
N VAL A 92 -20.95 12.54 -18.33
CA VAL A 92 -19.50 12.63 -18.57
C VAL A 92 -18.76 11.53 -17.83
N ARG A 93 -19.03 11.33 -16.53
CA ARG A 93 -18.39 10.27 -15.74
C ARG A 93 -18.67 8.87 -16.26
N LEU A 94 -19.87 8.60 -16.72
CA LEU A 94 -20.25 7.32 -17.31
C LEU A 94 -19.56 7.05 -18.67
N ALA A 95 -18.99 8.10 -19.30
CA ALA A 95 -18.27 8.02 -20.57
C ALA A 95 -16.73 8.10 -20.42
N GLN A 96 -16.20 8.38 -19.21
CA GLN A 96 -14.77 8.50 -18.96
C GLN A 96 -14.13 7.15 -18.65
N ASP A 97 -13.19 6.70 -19.46
CA ASP A 97 -12.49 5.41 -19.33
C ASP A 97 -11.50 5.34 -18.16
N PHE A 98 -11.09 6.50 -17.62
CA PHE A 98 -10.27 6.63 -16.42
C PHE A 98 -11.09 6.76 -15.13
N SER A 99 -12.43 6.98 -15.23
CA SER A 99 -13.34 7.11 -14.08
C SER A 99 -14.22 5.87 -13.89
N THR A 100 -14.65 5.25 -14.99
CA THR A 100 -15.58 4.12 -15.01
C THR A 100 -14.92 2.90 -15.63
N ARG A 101 -14.91 1.78 -14.92
CA ARG A 101 -14.21 0.57 -15.35
C ARG A 101 -14.86 -0.09 -16.58
N TYR A 102 -16.20 -0.10 -16.63
CA TYR A 102 -17.00 -0.55 -17.76
C TYR A 102 -17.95 0.57 -18.17
N LEU A 103 -17.65 1.22 -19.29
CA LEU A 103 -18.37 2.40 -19.76
C LEU A 103 -19.86 2.10 -20.00
N MET A 104 -20.74 2.94 -19.45
CA MET A 104 -22.18 2.87 -19.67
C MET A 104 -22.63 3.80 -20.80
N VAL A 105 -21.85 4.84 -21.07
CA VAL A 105 -22.12 5.80 -22.14
C VAL A 105 -20.95 5.76 -23.11
N ASP A 106 -21.24 5.64 -24.40
CA ASP A 106 -20.30 5.79 -25.49
C ASP A 106 -20.31 7.25 -25.94
N GLY A 107 -19.22 7.96 -25.67
CA GLY A 107 -19.05 9.40 -25.89
C GLY A 107 -18.23 9.71 -27.13
N HIS A 108 -18.63 10.71 -27.90
CA HIS A 108 -17.87 11.27 -29.01
C HIS A 108 -17.61 12.75 -28.78
N GLY A 109 -16.33 13.13 -28.76
CA GLY A 109 -15.86 14.48 -28.43
C GLY A 109 -14.90 14.50 -27.23
N ASN A 110 -14.75 15.65 -26.60
CA ASN A 110 -13.89 15.82 -25.42
C ASN A 110 -14.73 15.66 -24.14
N PHE A 111 -14.50 14.56 -23.42
CA PHE A 111 -15.12 14.24 -22.12
C PHE A 111 -14.16 14.47 -20.96
N GLY A 112 -13.14 15.29 -21.13
CA GLY A 112 -12.13 15.53 -20.10
C GLY A 112 -10.93 14.60 -20.22
N SER A 113 -9.95 14.77 -19.33
CA SER A 113 -8.73 13.96 -19.28
C SER A 113 -8.30 13.64 -17.86
N VAL A 114 -7.34 12.72 -17.73
CA VAL A 114 -6.67 12.39 -16.45
C VAL A 114 -5.94 13.60 -15.87
N ASP A 115 -5.64 14.62 -16.70
CA ASP A 115 -5.02 15.89 -16.28
C ASP A 115 -5.99 16.82 -15.54
N GLY A 116 -7.26 16.43 -15.48
CA GLY A 116 -8.30 17.22 -14.82
C GLY A 116 -8.94 18.24 -15.73
N ASP A 117 -8.72 18.16 -17.04
CA ASP A 117 -9.44 18.98 -18.00
C ASP A 117 -10.93 18.71 -17.92
N SER A 118 -11.72 19.75 -17.97
CA SER A 118 -13.19 19.65 -18.00
C SER A 118 -13.66 19.13 -19.35
N ALA A 119 -14.78 18.42 -19.34
CA ALA A 119 -15.45 18.07 -20.59
C ALA A 119 -15.86 19.33 -21.36
N ALA A 120 -15.90 19.23 -22.69
CA ALA A 120 -16.44 20.29 -23.53
C ALA A 120 -17.93 20.50 -23.21
N ALA A 121 -18.46 21.70 -23.45
CA ALA A 121 -19.87 21.97 -23.20
C ALA A 121 -20.79 20.99 -23.95
N MET A 122 -21.93 20.63 -23.34
CA MET A 122 -22.85 19.59 -23.80
C MET A 122 -23.43 19.78 -25.23
N ARG A 123 -23.30 21.02 -25.76
CA ARG A 123 -23.68 21.31 -27.16
C ARG A 123 -22.66 20.81 -28.18
N TYR A 124 -21.41 20.53 -27.76
CA TYR A 124 -20.37 20.02 -28.65
C TYR A 124 -20.23 18.51 -28.58
N THR A 125 -20.37 17.92 -27.39
CA THR A 125 -20.24 16.48 -27.19
C THR A 125 -21.47 15.73 -27.67
N GLU A 126 -21.26 14.47 -28.04
CA GLU A 126 -22.31 13.55 -28.52
C GLU A 126 -22.23 12.24 -27.76
N VAL A 127 -23.37 11.60 -27.54
CA VAL A 127 -23.47 10.38 -26.73
C VAL A 127 -24.47 9.39 -27.33
N ARG A 128 -24.27 8.13 -26.99
CA ARG A 128 -25.21 7.01 -27.13
C ARG A 128 -24.96 6.01 -26.02
N MET A 129 -25.83 5.03 -25.83
CA MET A 129 -25.57 3.96 -24.86
C MET A 129 -24.39 3.10 -25.31
N ALA A 130 -23.57 2.67 -24.37
CA ALA A 130 -22.60 1.62 -24.60
C ALA A 130 -23.31 0.25 -24.65
N LYS A 131 -22.73 -0.75 -25.31
CA LYS A 131 -23.31 -2.09 -25.44
C LYS A 131 -23.64 -2.75 -24.10
N ILE A 132 -22.82 -2.54 -23.09
CA ILE A 132 -23.05 -3.10 -21.75
C ILE A 132 -24.21 -2.41 -21.03
N ALA A 133 -24.48 -1.14 -21.32
CA ALA A 133 -25.61 -0.41 -20.74
C ALA A 133 -26.95 -0.92 -21.26
N GLU A 134 -26.99 -1.45 -22.50
CA GLU A 134 -28.19 -2.09 -23.03
C GLU A 134 -28.58 -3.32 -22.20
N MET A 135 -27.59 -4.05 -21.67
CA MET A 135 -27.82 -5.21 -20.80
C MET A 135 -28.37 -4.82 -19.42
N MET A 136 -28.21 -3.57 -19.00
CA MET A 136 -28.87 -3.06 -17.79
C MET A 136 -30.37 -2.88 -17.96
N LEU A 137 -30.82 -2.63 -19.18
CA LEU A 137 -32.21 -2.27 -19.54
C LEU A 137 -32.96 -3.40 -20.26
N GLU A 138 -32.25 -4.50 -20.60
CA GLU A 138 -32.82 -5.60 -21.33
C GLU A 138 -34.02 -6.19 -20.57
N ASP A 139 -35.09 -6.45 -21.30
CA ASP A 139 -36.37 -6.98 -20.81
C ASP A 139 -37.19 -6.03 -19.88
N ILE A 140 -36.85 -4.72 -19.81
CA ILE A 140 -37.52 -3.76 -18.94
C ILE A 140 -39.02 -3.59 -19.32
N GLU A 141 -39.40 -3.81 -20.60
CA GLU A 141 -40.75 -3.77 -21.09
C GLU A 141 -41.58 -5.02 -20.75
N LYS A 142 -40.96 -6.04 -20.15
CA LYS A 142 -41.63 -7.29 -19.77
C LYS A 142 -42.03 -7.33 -18.29
N GLU A 143 -42.32 -6.17 -17.72
CA GLU A 143 -42.77 -6.04 -16.31
C GLU A 143 -41.79 -6.65 -15.29
N THR A 144 -40.49 -6.68 -15.63
CA THR A 144 -39.42 -7.28 -14.80
C THR A 144 -39.12 -6.49 -13.54
N VAL A 145 -39.44 -5.19 -13.53
CA VAL A 145 -39.20 -4.28 -12.40
C VAL A 145 -40.43 -3.38 -12.18
N ASP A 146 -40.50 -2.80 -10.98
CA ASP A 146 -41.61 -1.90 -10.63
C ASP A 146 -41.35 -0.50 -11.18
N PHE A 147 -42.42 0.15 -11.65
CA PHE A 147 -42.43 1.53 -12.10
C PHE A 147 -43.12 2.41 -11.06
N ILE A 148 -42.50 3.53 -10.72
CA ILE A 148 -43.01 4.54 -9.79
C ILE A 148 -43.32 5.82 -10.55
N PRO A 149 -44.22 6.68 -10.05
CA PRO A 149 -44.45 7.99 -10.63
C PRO A 149 -43.16 8.83 -10.62
N ASN A 150 -42.96 9.65 -11.65
CA ASN A 150 -41.91 10.66 -11.67
C ASN A 150 -42.26 11.83 -10.73
N TYR A 151 -41.45 12.88 -10.70
CA TYR A 151 -41.56 14.01 -9.77
C TYR A 151 -42.87 14.83 -9.88
N ASP A 152 -43.51 14.83 -11.05
CA ASP A 152 -44.77 15.55 -11.32
C ASP A 152 -45.98 14.61 -11.58
N GLU A 153 -45.79 13.32 -11.37
CA GLU A 153 -46.77 12.26 -11.57
C GLU A 153 -47.30 12.11 -13.01
N SER A 154 -46.72 12.82 -13.97
CA SER A 154 -47.12 12.78 -15.37
C SER A 154 -46.67 11.54 -16.10
N LEU A 155 -45.51 10.97 -15.67
CA LEU A 155 -44.88 9.79 -16.26
C LEU A 155 -44.51 8.78 -15.17
N LYS A 156 -44.01 7.63 -15.61
CA LYS A 156 -43.49 6.60 -14.73
C LYS A 156 -41.98 6.37 -15.02
N GLU A 157 -41.21 6.13 -13.99
CA GLU A 157 -39.82 5.76 -14.09
C GLU A 157 -39.55 4.42 -13.37
N PRO A 158 -38.58 3.63 -13.79
CA PRO A 158 -38.25 2.37 -13.12
C PRO A 158 -37.65 2.66 -11.74
N SER A 159 -38.12 1.93 -10.73
CA SER A 159 -37.56 1.99 -9.37
C SER A 159 -36.12 1.43 -9.31
N VAL A 160 -35.83 0.44 -10.16
CA VAL A 160 -34.54 -0.24 -10.34
C VAL A 160 -34.46 -0.77 -11.76
N LEU A 161 -33.29 -0.99 -12.34
CA LEU A 161 -33.13 -1.63 -13.65
C LEU A 161 -33.03 -3.15 -13.52
N PRO A 162 -33.43 -3.92 -14.57
CA PRO A 162 -33.25 -5.38 -14.60
C PRO A 162 -31.80 -5.83 -14.40
N SER A 163 -30.85 -5.09 -14.96
CA SER A 163 -29.40 -5.18 -14.68
C SER A 163 -28.80 -6.57 -14.83
N LYS A 164 -28.70 -7.10 -16.03
CA LYS A 164 -28.03 -8.40 -16.30
C LYS A 164 -26.54 -8.44 -15.95
N VAL A 165 -25.95 -7.30 -15.59
CA VAL A 165 -24.56 -7.19 -15.15
C VAL A 165 -24.51 -6.66 -13.70
N PRO A 166 -23.59 -7.15 -12.84
CA PRO A 166 -23.49 -6.77 -11.43
C PRO A 166 -22.81 -5.39 -11.28
N ALA A 167 -23.51 -4.33 -11.73
CA ALA A 167 -22.92 -3.00 -11.94
C ALA A 167 -22.39 -2.37 -10.66
N LEU A 168 -22.94 -2.68 -9.48
CA LEU A 168 -22.43 -2.19 -8.20
C LEU A 168 -20.96 -2.57 -7.96
N LEU A 169 -20.59 -3.80 -8.25
CA LEU A 169 -19.22 -4.27 -8.08
C LEU A 169 -18.34 -3.92 -9.27
N ILE A 170 -18.81 -4.10 -10.51
CA ILE A 170 -17.94 -3.90 -11.68
C ILE A 170 -17.55 -2.44 -11.91
N ASN A 171 -18.41 -1.47 -11.55
CA ASN A 171 -18.13 -0.04 -11.70
C ASN A 171 -17.93 0.68 -10.37
N GLY A 172 -18.32 0.04 -9.25
CA GLY A 172 -18.29 0.69 -7.96
C GLY A 172 -19.24 1.87 -7.85
N SER A 173 -19.16 2.57 -6.74
CA SER A 173 -19.91 3.82 -6.53
C SER A 173 -19.27 4.64 -5.42
N ALA A 174 -19.15 5.95 -5.61
CA ALA A 174 -18.71 6.88 -4.57
C ALA A 174 -19.77 7.95 -4.35
N GLY A 175 -20.09 8.26 -3.10
CA GLY A 175 -21.12 9.26 -2.77
C GLY A 175 -21.06 9.69 -1.32
N ILE A 176 -21.36 10.96 -1.08
CA ILE A 176 -21.44 11.57 0.25
C ILE A 176 -22.89 11.91 0.53
N ALA A 177 -23.46 11.27 1.54
CA ALA A 177 -24.80 11.55 2.04
C ALA A 177 -24.72 12.27 3.38
N VAL A 178 -25.85 12.54 4.01
CA VAL A 178 -25.93 13.13 5.34
C VAL A 178 -25.56 12.05 6.39
N GLY A 179 -24.49 12.27 7.11
CA GLY A 179 -24.03 11.37 8.19
C GLY A 179 -23.38 10.07 7.72
N MET A 180 -23.27 9.80 6.41
CA MET A 180 -22.67 8.59 5.87
C MET A 180 -22.11 8.80 4.47
N ALA A 181 -21.18 7.94 4.08
CA ALA A 181 -20.60 7.95 2.73
C ALA A 181 -20.48 6.53 2.20
N THR A 182 -20.54 6.38 0.90
CA THR A 182 -20.23 5.16 0.17
C THR A 182 -18.97 5.36 -0.68
N ASN A 183 -18.11 4.36 -0.75
CA ASN A 183 -16.95 4.34 -1.63
C ASN A 183 -16.62 2.89 -1.99
N ILE A 184 -17.38 2.35 -2.93
CA ILE A 184 -17.27 0.97 -3.42
C ILE A 184 -16.30 0.99 -4.61
N PRO A 185 -15.17 0.27 -4.56
CA PRO A 185 -14.23 0.23 -5.67
C PRO A 185 -14.78 -0.61 -6.82
N PRO A 186 -14.36 -0.34 -8.07
CA PRO A 186 -14.67 -1.19 -9.21
C PRO A 186 -13.90 -2.51 -9.14
N HIS A 187 -14.46 -3.56 -9.80
CA HIS A 187 -13.90 -4.91 -9.86
C HIS A 187 -13.92 -5.45 -11.29
N ASN A 188 -13.14 -6.48 -11.54
CA ASN A 188 -13.12 -7.17 -12.83
C ASN A 188 -14.42 -7.97 -13.03
N LEU A 189 -15.06 -7.80 -14.19
CA LEU A 189 -16.32 -8.49 -14.51
C LEU A 189 -16.17 -10.02 -14.49
N GLY A 190 -15.08 -10.54 -15.05
CA GLY A 190 -14.84 -11.98 -15.07
C GLY A 190 -14.70 -12.57 -13.66
N GLU A 191 -14.01 -11.86 -12.77
CA GLU A 191 -13.86 -12.28 -11.38
C GLU A 191 -15.20 -12.26 -10.61
N VAL A 192 -15.98 -11.18 -10.78
CA VAL A 192 -17.30 -11.05 -10.14
C VAL A 192 -18.26 -12.12 -10.63
N VAL A 193 -18.30 -12.40 -11.94
CA VAL A 193 -19.11 -13.47 -12.52
C VAL A 193 -18.69 -14.83 -11.97
N ASN A 194 -17.39 -15.11 -11.91
CA ASN A 194 -16.91 -16.37 -11.31
C ASN A 194 -17.32 -16.51 -9.84
N GLY A 195 -17.28 -15.42 -9.07
CA GLY A 195 -17.77 -15.39 -7.69
C GLY A 195 -19.28 -15.64 -7.58
N LEU A 196 -20.07 -15.05 -8.46
CA LEU A 196 -21.52 -15.30 -8.55
C LEU A 196 -21.84 -16.73 -8.94
N VAL A 197 -21.14 -17.29 -9.91
CA VAL A 197 -21.29 -18.70 -10.32
C VAL A 197 -20.94 -19.65 -9.16
N MET A 198 -19.84 -19.34 -8.44
CA MET A 198 -19.47 -20.12 -7.24
C MET A 198 -20.58 -20.09 -6.19
N LEU A 199 -21.22 -18.95 -5.97
CA LEU A 199 -22.31 -18.80 -5.01
C LEU A 199 -23.60 -19.49 -5.48
N ILE A 200 -23.88 -19.53 -6.78
CA ILE A 200 -24.99 -20.31 -7.37
C ILE A 200 -24.77 -21.80 -7.15
N ASP A 201 -23.54 -22.29 -7.39
CA ASP A 201 -23.21 -23.72 -7.26
C ASP A 201 -23.08 -24.14 -5.78
N ASN A 202 -22.68 -23.22 -4.90
CA ASN A 202 -22.57 -23.45 -3.45
C ASN A 202 -23.06 -22.22 -2.67
N PRO A 203 -24.35 -22.16 -2.29
CA PRO A 203 -24.92 -21.03 -1.52
C PRO A 203 -24.26 -20.81 -0.14
N ASP A 204 -23.65 -21.84 0.43
CA ASP A 204 -22.97 -21.77 1.72
C ASP A 204 -21.50 -21.28 1.60
N ALA A 205 -21.04 -20.94 0.40
CA ALA A 205 -19.70 -20.47 0.20
C ALA A 205 -19.38 -19.26 1.10
N GLU A 206 -18.27 -19.32 1.84
CA GLU A 206 -17.81 -18.27 2.72
C GLU A 206 -16.94 -17.25 1.97
N ILE A 207 -16.75 -16.07 2.56
CA ILE A 207 -15.97 -14.97 1.96
C ILE A 207 -14.55 -15.40 1.55
N PRO A 208 -13.78 -16.18 2.32
CA PRO A 208 -12.45 -16.65 1.89
C PRO A 208 -12.49 -17.47 0.60
N GLN A 209 -13.55 -18.25 0.38
CA GLN A 209 -13.73 -19.02 -0.86
C GLN A 209 -14.06 -18.09 -2.03
N LEU A 210 -14.95 -17.11 -1.83
CA LEU A 210 -15.29 -16.10 -2.84
C LEU A 210 -14.08 -15.25 -3.23
N MET A 211 -13.15 -15.01 -2.31
CA MET A 211 -11.90 -14.29 -2.58
C MET A 211 -10.93 -15.07 -3.49
N THR A 212 -11.11 -16.36 -3.68
CA THR A 212 -10.33 -17.10 -4.69
C THR A 212 -10.73 -16.72 -6.10
N ALA A 213 -12.00 -16.36 -6.32
CA ALA A 213 -12.52 -15.88 -7.58
C ALA A 213 -12.39 -14.35 -7.71
N ILE A 214 -12.80 -13.59 -6.69
CA ILE A 214 -12.77 -12.12 -6.66
C ILE A 214 -11.56 -11.69 -5.82
N LYS A 215 -10.42 -11.47 -6.49
CA LYS A 215 -9.13 -11.23 -5.83
C LYS A 215 -9.05 -9.87 -5.13
N GLY A 216 -9.72 -8.85 -5.66
CA GLY A 216 -9.67 -7.50 -5.14
C GLY A 216 -10.20 -6.46 -6.13
N PRO A 217 -10.18 -5.17 -5.77
CA PRO A 217 -10.52 -4.08 -6.67
C PRO A 217 -9.72 -4.13 -7.97
N ASP A 218 -10.31 -3.64 -9.06
CA ASP A 218 -9.71 -3.55 -10.39
C ASP A 218 -10.01 -2.15 -10.97
N PHE A 219 -9.06 -1.24 -10.77
CA PHE A 219 -9.24 0.16 -11.13
C PHE A 219 -9.06 0.40 -12.63
N PRO A 220 -9.81 1.34 -13.24
CA PRO A 220 -9.69 1.66 -14.66
C PRO A 220 -8.30 2.19 -15.04
N THR A 221 -7.59 2.84 -14.13
CA THR A 221 -6.24 3.40 -14.31
C THR A 221 -5.12 2.40 -14.05
N GLY A 222 -5.42 1.12 -13.75
CA GLY A 222 -4.43 0.09 -13.44
C GLY A 222 -3.79 0.31 -12.07
N ALA A 223 -2.48 0.52 -12.05
CA ALA A 223 -1.67 0.67 -10.83
C ALA A 223 -1.59 -0.64 -10.00
N MET A 224 -0.98 -0.58 -8.83
CA MET A 224 -0.73 -1.73 -7.98
C MET A 224 -1.34 -1.53 -6.59
N ILE A 225 -2.04 -2.54 -6.08
CA ILE A 225 -2.49 -2.59 -4.68
C ILE A 225 -1.42 -3.29 -3.85
N LEU A 226 -1.03 -2.68 -2.74
CA LEU A 226 -0.05 -3.22 -1.79
C LEU A 226 -0.76 -3.99 -0.69
N GLY A 227 -0.46 -5.28 -0.61
CA GLY A 227 -1.00 -6.19 0.40
C GLY A 227 -2.48 -6.57 0.19
N THR A 228 -2.92 -7.58 0.89
CA THR A 228 -4.29 -8.13 0.80
C THR A 228 -5.15 -7.89 2.05
N GLU A 229 -4.56 -7.38 3.14
CA GLU A 229 -5.27 -7.20 4.42
C GLU A 229 -6.43 -6.21 4.31
N GLY A 230 -6.21 -5.06 3.64
CA GLY A 230 -7.26 -4.07 3.42
C GLY A 230 -8.42 -4.61 2.58
N ILE A 231 -8.13 -5.44 1.58
CA ILE A 231 -9.13 -6.13 0.76
C ILE A 231 -9.92 -7.11 1.63
N ARG A 232 -9.22 -7.94 2.40
CA ARG A 232 -9.84 -8.94 3.30
C ARG A 232 -10.75 -8.27 4.33
N SER A 233 -10.29 -7.18 4.94
CA SER A 233 -11.09 -6.39 5.88
C SER A 233 -12.35 -5.85 5.20
N ALA A 234 -12.23 -5.24 4.02
CA ALA A 234 -13.35 -4.69 3.27
C ALA A 234 -14.38 -5.76 2.90
N TYR A 235 -13.94 -6.93 2.42
CA TYR A 235 -14.84 -7.99 2.00
C TYR A 235 -15.55 -8.67 3.17
N ASN A 236 -14.91 -8.76 4.34
CA ASN A 236 -15.54 -9.34 5.53
C ASN A 236 -16.48 -8.37 6.25
N THR A 237 -16.13 -7.09 6.35
CA THR A 237 -16.83 -6.11 7.20
C THR A 237 -17.54 -5.01 6.45
N GLY A 238 -17.34 -4.92 5.13
CA GLY A 238 -17.79 -3.78 4.32
C GLY A 238 -16.91 -2.52 4.47
N ARG A 239 -15.82 -2.59 5.26
CA ARG A 239 -14.90 -1.46 5.47
C ARG A 239 -13.44 -1.92 5.41
N GLY A 240 -12.60 -1.15 4.73
CA GLY A 240 -11.19 -1.42 4.61
C GLY A 240 -10.44 -0.26 4.00
N VAL A 241 -9.12 -0.32 4.04
CA VAL A 241 -8.24 0.66 3.37
C VAL A 241 -7.22 -0.11 2.56
N VAL A 242 -7.13 0.20 1.28
CA VAL A 242 -6.10 -0.36 0.39
C VAL A 242 -5.13 0.74 -0.01
N LYS A 243 -3.83 0.42 -0.04
CA LYS A 243 -2.80 1.31 -0.55
C LYS A 243 -2.62 1.03 -2.03
N ILE A 244 -2.70 2.07 -2.85
CA ILE A 244 -2.52 2.00 -4.30
C ILE A 244 -1.23 2.73 -4.64
N ARG A 245 -0.35 2.07 -5.38
CA ARG A 245 0.93 2.61 -5.82
C ARG A 245 0.96 2.69 -7.34
N ALA A 246 1.49 3.79 -7.86
CA ALA A 246 1.75 3.98 -9.28
C ALA A 246 2.70 2.90 -9.82
N LYS A 247 2.53 2.51 -11.07
CA LYS A 247 3.49 1.65 -11.77
C LYS A 247 4.62 2.51 -12.31
N ALA A 248 5.80 2.31 -11.76
CA ALA A 248 7.00 3.04 -12.12
C ALA A 248 8.16 2.08 -12.42
N GLU A 249 8.94 2.40 -13.45
CA GLU A 249 10.10 1.64 -13.86
C GLU A 249 11.33 2.55 -13.93
N ILE A 250 12.48 2.04 -13.50
CA ILE A 250 13.75 2.75 -13.58
C ILE A 250 14.47 2.33 -14.86
N GLU A 251 14.64 3.27 -15.76
CA GLU A 251 15.31 3.04 -17.04
C GLU A 251 16.70 3.68 -17.03
N PRO A 252 17.75 2.95 -17.44
CA PRO A 252 19.10 3.52 -17.59
C PRO A 252 19.17 4.50 -18.75
N MET A 253 19.95 5.57 -18.60
CA MET A 253 20.25 6.57 -19.61
C MET A 253 21.74 6.59 -19.97
N GLN A 254 22.11 7.35 -20.99
CA GLN A 254 23.51 7.57 -21.32
C GLN A 254 24.27 8.28 -20.19
N LYS A 255 25.59 8.03 -20.09
CA LYS A 255 26.50 8.61 -19.09
C LYS A 255 26.17 8.26 -17.63
N GLY A 256 25.67 7.04 -17.36
CA GLY A 256 25.38 6.58 -16.00
C GLY A 256 24.19 7.26 -15.31
N LYS A 257 23.39 8.04 -16.05
CA LYS A 257 22.14 8.61 -15.54
C LYS A 257 21.02 7.60 -15.59
N HIS A 258 20.00 7.83 -14.76
CA HIS A 258 18.75 7.07 -14.74
C HIS A 258 17.56 7.99 -14.90
N ARG A 259 16.44 7.41 -15.31
CA ARG A 259 15.15 8.08 -15.30
C ARG A 259 14.10 7.15 -14.69
N ILE A 260 13.16 7.73 -13.98
CA ILE A 260 11.96 7.03 -13.51
C ILE A 260 10.86 7.32 -14.51
N VAL A 261 10.22 6.26 -15.00
CA VAL A 261 9.10 6.34 -15.94
C VAL A 261 7.86 5.82 -15.25
N VAL A 262 6.86 6.66 -15.08
CA VAL A 262 5.57 6.29 -14.49
C VAL A 262 4.58 6.05 -15.63
N SER A 263 4.08 4.82 -15.73
CA SER A 263 3.13 4.39 -16.77
C SER A 263 1.67 4.35 -16.29
N GLU A 264 1.45 4.18 -14.98
CA GLU A 264 0.11 4.13 -14.39
C GLU A 264 0.11 4.88 -13.04
N ILE A 265 -0.97 5.61 -12.76
CA ILE A 265 -1.14 6.36 -11.51
C ILE A 265 -2.33 5.82 -10.72
N PRO A 266 -2.37 6.01 -9.40
CA PRO A 266 -3.48 5.57 -8.57
C PRO A 266 -4.82 6.16 -9.02
N TYR A 267 -5.87 5.40 -8.82
CA TYR A 267 -7.23 5.79 -9.19
C TYR A 267 -7.66 7.12 -8.55
N GLN A 268 -8.33 7.98 -9.32
CA GLN A 268 -8.80 9.32 -8.93
C GLN A 268 -7.68 10.34 -8.66
N VAL A 269 -6.44 10.06 -9.03
CA VAL A 269 -5.34 11.03 -8.97
C VAL A 269 -5.32 11.87 -10.24
N ASN A 270 -5.18 13.19 -10.07
CA ASN A 270 -4.99 14.13 -11.17
C ASN A 270 -3.52 14.17 -11.57
N LYS A 271 -3.20 13.83 -12.83
CA LYS A 271 -1.83 13.70 -13.33
C LYS A 271 -1.10 15.05 -13.36
N ALA A 272 -1.73 16.12 -13.83
CA ALA A 272 -1.12 17.45 -13.91
C ALA A 272 -0.77 17.98 -12.51
N ARG A 273 -1.70 17.87 -11.56
CA ARG A 273 -1.44 18.26 -10.16
C ARG A 273 -0.37 17.41 -9.50
N LEU A 274 -0.29 16.11 -9.83
CA LEU A 274 0.78 15.24 -9.36
C LEU A 274 2.15 15.74 -9.83
N ILE A 275 2.27 16.07 -11.13
CA ILE A 275 3.50 16.61 -11.72
C ILE A 275 3.89 17.96 -11.08
N GLU A 276 2.94 18.87 -10.89
CA GLU A 276 3.14 20.13 -10.19
C GLU A 276 3.65 19.93 -8.75
N ASN A 277 3.05 18.98 -8.01
CA ASN A 277 3.48 18.66 -6.65
C ASN A 277 4.91 18.10 -6.62
N ILE A 278 5.28 17.22 -7.55
CA ILE A 278 6.66 16.74 -7.67
C ILE A 278 7.62 17.91 -7.92
N ALA A 279 7.31 18.80 -8.86
CA ALA A 279 8.13 19.96 -9.15
C ALA A 279 8.28 20.91 -7.94
N GLN A 280 7.21 21.08 -7.16
CA GLN A 280 7.24 21.87 -5.92
C GLN A 280 8.15 21.25 -4.86
N LEU A 281 8.09 19.91 -4.65
CA LEU A 281 8.97 19.21 -3.71
C LEU A 281 10.45 19.34 -4.08
N VAL A 282 10.78 19.34 -5.36
CA VAL A 282 12.14 19.57 -5.86
C VAL A 282 12.58 21.00 -5.56
N LYS A 283 11.70 21.99 -5.80
CA LYS A 283 11.97 23.40 -5.53
C LYS A 283 12.18 23.70 -4.05
N ASP A 284 11.41 23.01 -3.19
CA ASP A 284 11.48 23.15 -1.74
C ASP A 284 12.65 22.36 -1.11
N GLY A 285 13.43 21.61 -1.92
CA GLY A 285 14.56 20.80 -1.45
C GLY A 285 14.17 19.57 -0.63
N VAL A 286 12.91 19.13 -0.70
CA VAL A 286 12.44 17.91 0.00
C VAL A 286 12.86 16.64 -0.74
N VAL A 287 12.88 16.70 -2.08
CA VAL A 287 13.40 15.64 -2.94
C VAL A 287 14.50 16.24 -3.80
N GLU A 288 15.72 15.82 -3.54
CA GLU A 288 16.88 16.25 -4.31
C GLU A 288 17.25 15.21 -5.38
N GLY A 289 18.04 15.62 -6.38
CA GLY A 289 18.55 14.67 -7.38
C GLY A 289 17.73 14.55 -8.67
N ILE A 290 16.58 15.21 -8.78
CA ILE A 290 15.80 15.30 -10.02
C ILE A 290 16.37 16.45 -10.89
N THR A 291 16.62 16.16 -12.17
CA THR A 291 17.14 17.15 -13.14
C THR A 291 16.08 17.65 -14.09
N ASP A 292 15.10 16.84 -14.44
CA ASP A 292 14.02 17.22 -15.35
C ASP A 292 12.76 16.39 -15.09
N LEU A 293 11.61 17.00 -15.37
CA LEU A 293 10.29 16.38 -15.16
C LEU A 293 9.41 16.72 -16.37
N ARG A 294 8.98 15.71 -17.10
CA ARG A 294 8.20 15.87 -18.32
C ARG A 294 7.00 14.95 -18.36
N ASP A 295 5.93 15.44 -18.96
CA ASP A 295 4.81 14.60 -19.38
C ASP A 295 4.97 14.23 -20.86
N GLU A 296 5.21 12.96 -21.11
CA GLU A 296 5.35 12.37 -22.45
C GLU A 296 4.14 11.50 -22.83
N SER A 297 3.01 11.70 -22.13
CA SER A 297 1.78 10.93 -22.39
C SER A 297 1.26 11.20 -23.80
N ASP A 298 0.93 10.14 -24.52
CA ASP A 298 0.38 10.20 -25.88
C ASP A 298 -0.79 9.20 -26.04
N ARG A 299 -1.23 8.97 -27.28
CA ARG A 299 -2.30 8.03 -27.60
C ARG A 299 -1.97 6.57 -27.25
N ARG A 300 -0.69 6.24 -27.00
CA ARG A 300 -0.22 4.90 -26.63
C ARG A 300 -0.32 4.65 -25.15
N GLY A 301 -0.44 5.70 -24.37
CA GLY A 301 -0.62 5.59 -22.92
C GLY A 301 -0.01 6.77 -22.15
N MET A 302 -0.15 6.67 -20.82
CA MET A 302 0.45 7.60 -19.88
C MET A 302 1.95 7.36 -19.77
N ARG A 303 2.73 8.45 -19.74
CA ARG A 303 4.18 8.40 -19.55
C ARG A 303 4.67 9.68 -18.87
N ILE A 304 4.91 9.63 -17.56
CA ILE A 304 5.57 10.70 -16.83
C ILE A 304 7.05 10.32 -16.72
N VAL A 305 7.95 11.20 -17.14
CA VAL A 305 9.39 10.97 -17.13
C VAL A 305 10.06 11.90 -16.15
N ILE A 306 10.80 11.31 -15.20
CA ILE A 306 11.56 12.01 -14.16
C ILE A 306 13.03 11.66 -14.36
N GLU A 307 13.85 12.60 -14.84
CA GLU A 307 15.27 12.39 -15.04
C GLU A 307 16.05 12.66 -13.76
N LEU A 308 17.02 11.79 -13.45
CA LEU A 308 17.81 11.85 -12.24
C LEU A 308 19.24 12.34 -12.54
N LYS A 309 19.91 12.88 -11.53
CA LYS A 309 21.36 13.10 -11.54
C LYS A 309 22.08 11.75 -11.53
N SER A 310 23.36 11.75 -11.95
CA SER A 310 24.18 10.53 -12.01
C SER A 310 24.67 10.02 -10.65
N ASP A 311 24.62 10.87 -9.65
CA ASP A 311 25.14 10.65 -8.31
C ASP A 311 24.08 10.27 -7.26
N VAL A 312 22.86 9.95 -7.70
CA VAL A 312 21.77 9.55 -6.81
C VAL A 312 21.35 8.11 -7.03
N VAL A 313 20.85 7.48 -5.98
CA VAL A 313 20.27 6.15 -6.02
C VAL A 313 18.80 6.26 -6.47
N PRO A 314 18.43 5.72 -7.64
CA PRO A 314 17.09 5.91 -8.20
C PRO A 314 15.96 5.39 -7.30
N ASP A 315 16.17 4.25 -6.61
CA ASP A 315 15.17 3.65 -5.73
C ASP A 315 14.85 4.55 -4.53
N VAL A 316 15.86 5.22 -3.98
CA VAL A 316 15.66 6.17 -2.86
C VAL A 316 14.79 7.35 -3.30
N ILE A 317 15.05 7.90 -4.49
CA ILE A 317 14.22 8.99 -5.03
C ILE A 317 12.79 8.51 -5.30
N LEU A 318 12.64 7.32 -5.87
CA LEU A 318 11.32 6.73 -6.12
C LEU A 318 10.55 6.52 -4.81
N ASN A 319 11.21 6.03 -3.77
CA ASN A 319 10.62 5.84 -2.45
C ASN A 319 10.22 7.18 -1.81
N GLN A 320 11.05 8.22 -1.92
CA GLN A 320 10.70 9.57 -1.47
C GLN A 320 9.47 10.11 -2.20
N LEU A 321 9.38 9.89 -3.53
CA LEU A 321 8.22 10.27 -4.32
C LEU A 321 6.94 9.54 -3.89
N TYR A 322 7.01 8.22 -3.60
CA TYR A 322 5.89 7.47 -3.06
C TYR A 322 5.44 7.99 -1.69
N LYS A 323 6.37 8.40 -0.84
CA LYS A 323 6.06 8.93 0.50
C LYS A 323 5.44 10.32 0.47
N HIS A 324 5.92 11.20 -0.39
CA HIS A 324 5.57 12.62 -0.36
C HIS A 324 4.56 13.06 -1.42
N THR A 325 4.17 12.16 -2.34
CA THR A 325 3.26 12.48 -3.43
C THR A 325 2.11 11.47 -3.56
N GLN A 326 1.15 11.77 -4.45
CA GLN A 326 0.06 10.86 -4.78
C GLN A 326 0.47 9.72 -5.74
N LEU A 327 1.77 9.50 -6.00
CA LEU A 327 2.25 8.26 -6.63
C LEU A 327 1.95 7.04 -5.76
N GLN A 328 1.75 7.24 -4.47
CA GLN A 328 1.11 6.28 -3.59
C GLN A 328 -0.02 6.96 -2.84
N SER A 329 -1.20 6.36 -2.84
CA SER A 329 -2.39 6.89 -2.17
C SER A 329 -3.14 5.79 -1.45
N SER A 330 -3.96 6.17 -0.47
CA SER A 330 -4.85 5.25 0.23
C SER A 330 -6.26 5.39 -0.29
N PHE A 331 -6.91 4.27 -0.61
CA PHE A 331 -8.32 4.22 -0.99
C PHE A 331 -9.12 3.58 0.13
N GLY A 332 -9.96 4.39 0.79
CA GLY A 332 -10.87 3.91 1.85
C GLY A 332 -12.08 3.25 1.23
N ILE A 333 -12.27 1.96 1.47
CA ILE A 333 -13.42 1.18 1.00
C ILE A 333 -14.56 1.27 2.02
N ILE A 334 -15.74 1.67 1.57
CA ILE A 334 -16.98 1.68 2.35
C ILE A 334 -18.09 1.12 1.45
N MET A 335 -18.48 -0.13 1.69
CA MET A 335 -19.44 -0.86 0.89
C MET A 335 -20.87 -0.59 1.39
N LEU A 336 -21.28 0.67 1.34
CA LEU A 336 -22.61 1.14 1.74
C LEU A 336 -23.52 1.25 0.53
N ALA A 337 -24.66 0.56 0.55
CA ALA A 337 -25.68 0.62 -0.50
C ALA A 337 -27.09 0.61 0.10
N LEU A 338 -28.10 0.93 -0.72
CA LEU A 338 -29.48 0.84 -0.34
C LEU A 338 -29.99 -0.60 -0.54
N VAL A 339 -30.55 -1.15 0.53
CA VAL A 339 -31.27 -2.43 0.54
C VAL A 339 -32.72 -2.14 0.92
N ASN A 340 -33.63 -2.31 0.00
CA ASN A 340 -35.07 -1.98 0.21
C ASN A 340 -35.27 -0.55 0.77
N GLY A 341 -34.54 0.42 0.21
CA GLY A 341 -34.61 1.82 0.61
C GLY A 341 -33.89 2.16 1.92
N GLN A 342 -33.22 1.21 2.57
CA GLN A 342 -32.46 1.44 3.79
C GLN A 342 -30.96 1.37 3.52
N PRO A 343 -30.16 2.34 4.00
CA PRO A 343 -28.70 2.30 3.85
C PRO A 343 -28.10 1.23 4.77
N ARG A 344 -27.31 0.31 4.19
CA ARG A 344 -26.61 -0.75 4.93
C ARG A 344 -25.18 -0.88 4.44
N VAL A 345 -24.24 -1.08 5.38
CA VAL A 345 -22.89 -1.51 5.07
C VAL A 345 -22.93 -3.02 4.86
N LEU A 346 -22.49 -3.47 3.71
CA LEU A 346 -22.58 -4.85 3.26
C LEU A 346 -21.20 -5.46 3.11
N ASN A 347 -21.08 -6.75 3.39
CA ASN A 347 -19.91 -7.54 3.04
C ASN A 347 -20.02 -8.03 1.58
N LEU A 348 -18.94 -8.62 1.06
CA LEU A 348 -18.89 -9.10 -0.32
C LEU A 348 -20.01 -10.12 -0.61
N LYS A 349 -20.18 -11.11 0.25
CA LYS A 349 -21.18 -12.18 0.08
C LYS A 349 -22.59 -11.60 0.01
N GLN A 350 -22.93 -10.68 0.93
CA GLN A 350 -24.25 -10.03 0.94
C GLN A 350 -24.56 -9.26 -0.35
N ILE A 351 -23.58 -8.56 -0.92
CA ILE A 351 -23.77 -7.84 -2.18
C ILE A 351 -24.08 -8.82 -3.32
N LEU A 352 -23.36 -9.94 -3.39
CA LEU A 352 -23.59 -10.97 -4.40
C LEU A 352 -24.95 -11.65 -4.20
N GLU A 353 -25.35 -11.94 -2.97
CA GLU A 353 -26.66 -12.52 -2.63
C GLU A 353 -27.82 -11.62 -3.04
N TYR A 354 -27.79 -10.31 -2.69
CA TYR A 354 -28.81 -9.36 -3.09
C TYR A 354 -28.90 -9.18 -4.61
N TYR A 355 -27.79 -9.26 -5.30
CA TYR A 355 -27.79 -9.23 -6.76
C TYR A 355 -28.45 -10.51 -7.33
N LEU A 356 -28.13 -11.70 -6.83
CA LEU A 356 -28.77 -12.96 -7.25
C LEU A 356 -30.26 -12.98 -6.94
N GLU A 357 -30.67 -12.50 -5.76
CA GLU A 357 -32.08 -12.36 -5.39
C GLU A 357 -32.84 -11.46 -6.38
N HIS A 358 -32.25 -10.32 -6.75
CA HIS A 358 -32.80 -9.44 -7.77
C HIS A 358 -32.90 -10.12 -9.12
N GLN A 359 -31.87 -10.82 -9.59
CA GLN A 359 -31.91 -11.54 -10.86
C GLN A 359 -32.96 -12.65 -10.85
N LYS A 360 -33.15 -13.34 -9.75
CA LYS A 360 -34.20 -14.34 -9.56
C LYS A 360 -35.60 -13.72 -9.73
N ASP A 361 -35.87 -12.56 -9.13
CA ASP A 361 -37.14 -11.83 -9.29
C ASP A 361 -37.32 -11.40 -10.75
N VAL A 362 -36.30 -10.80 -11.37
CA VAL A 362 -36.33 -10.37 -12.79
C VAL A 362 -36.63 -11.53 -13.72
N ILE A 363 -35.94 -12.67 -13.59
CA ILE A 363 -36.19 -13.84 -14.44
C ILE A 363 -37.61 -14.42 -14.20
N THR A 364 -38.01 -14.51 -12.94
CA THR A 364 -39.36 -15.01 -12.59
C THR A 364 -40.44 -14.13 -13.19
N ARG A 365 -40.33 -12.81 -13.09
CA ARG A 365 -41.28 -11.86 -13.67
C ARG A 365 -41.28 -11.90 -15.20
N ARG A 366 -40.10 -11.95 -15.82
CA ARG A 366 -39.95 -12.14 -17.26
C ARG A 366 -40.66 -13.40 -17.72
N THR A 367 -40.41 -14.52 -17.07
CA THR A 367 -41.00 -15.81 -17.42
C THR A 367 -42.52 -15.80 -17.27
N ARG A 368 -43.07 -15.16 -16.23
CA ARG A 368 -44.53 -14.97 -16.09
C ARG A 368 -45.13 -14.13 -17.21
N TYR A 369 -44.46 -13.04 -17.56
CA TYR A 369 -44.90 -12.18 -18.66
C TYR A 369 -44.89 -12.95 -19.99
N GLU A 370 -43.82 -13.68 -20.30
CA GLU A 370 -43.70 -14.48 -21.51
C GLU A 370 -44.70 -15.63 -21.52
N LEU A 371 -44.94 -16.28 -20.39
CA LEU A 371 -45.97 -17.32 -20.24
C LEU A 371 -47.37 -16.76 -20.54
N ALA A 372 -47.73 -15.63 -19.96
CA ALA A 372 -49.03 -15.00 -20.21
C ALA A 372 -49.17 -14.64 -21.70
N LYS A 373 -48.14 -14.15 -22.36
CA LYS A 373 -48.14 -13.85 -23.80
C LYS A 373 -48.22 -15.12 -24.64
N ALA A 374 -47.51 -16.16 -24.27
CA ALA A 374 -47.55 -17.46 -24.96
C ALA A 374 -48.96 -18.10 -24.81
N GLN A 375 -49.54 -18.08 -23.60
CA GLN A 375 -50.92 -18.56 -23.35
C GLN A 375 -51.96 -17.77 -24.14
N ASP A 376 -51.84 -16.42 -24.18
CA ASP A 376 -52.72 -15.57 -25.02
C ASP A 376 -52.60 -15.94 -26.50
N ARG A 377 -51.38 -16.24 -26.98
CA ARG A 377 -51.14 -16.64 -28.34
C ARG A 377 -51.69 -18.02 -28.65
N ALA A 378 -51.44 -19.00 -27.76
CA ALA A 378 -51.97 -20.36 -27.86
C ALA A 378 -53.49 -20.35 -27.93
N HIS A 379 -54.15 -19.55 -27.07
CA HIS A 379 -55.62 -19.38 -27.05
C HIS A 379 -56.16 -18.90 -28.40
N ILE A 380 -55.47 -17.93 -29.03
CA ILE A 380 -55.89 -17.46 -30.37
C ILE A 380 -55.65 -18.53 -31.43
N LEU A 381 -54.52 -19.21 -31.40
CA LEU A 381 -54.19 -20.29 -32.36
C LEU A 381 -55.15 -21.47 -32.26
N GLU A 382 -55.57 -21.84 -31.03
CA GLU A 382 -56.61 -22.86 -30.79
C GLU A 382 -57.92 -22.50 -31.47
N GLY A 383 -58.41 -21.27 -31.33
CA GLY A 383 -59.57 -20.77 -32.01
C GLY A 383 -59.43 -20.79 -33.52
N LEU A 384 -58.26 -20.43 -34.06
CA LEU A 384 -58.02 -20.48 -35.51
C LEU A 384 -57.99 -21.93 -36.04
N LYS A 385 -57.41 -22.89 -35.25
CA LYS A 385 -57.41 -24.32 -35.54
C LYS A 385 -58.88 -24.85 -35.62
N ILE A 386 -59.72 -24.56 -34.62
CA ILE A 386 -61.13 -24.95 -34.63
C ILE A 386 -61.82 -24.37 -35.89
N ALA A 387 -61.53 -23.12 -36.26
CA ALA A 387 -62.09 -22.51 -37.45
C ALA A 387 -61.63 -23.16 -38.75
N LEU A 388 -60.38 -23.56 -38.87
CA LEU A 388 -59.79 -24.23 -40.01
C LEU A 388 -60.28 -25.67 -40.15
N ASP A 389 -60.51 -26.36 -39.04
CA ASP A 389 -61.13 -27.71 -39.02
C ASP A 389 -62.61 -27.70 -39.42
N ASN A 390 -63.29 -26.57 -39.19
CA ASN A 390 -64.71 -26.41 -39.54
C ASN A 390 -64.93 -25.32 -40.61
N LEU A 391 -64.06 -25.20 -41.59
CA LEU A 391 -63.89 -24.08 -42.48
C LEU A 391 -65.24 -23.69 -43.20
N ASP A 392 -65.91 -24.68 -43.78
CA ASP A 392 -67.14 -24.47 -44.51
C ASP A 392 -68.25 -23.93 -43.62
N ALA A 393 -68.36 -24.45 -42.42
CA ALA A 393 -69.37 -24.01 -41.46
C ALA A 393 -69.12 -22.60 -40.96
N VAL A 394 -67.88 -22.26 -40.74
CA VAL A 394 -67.39 -20.92 -40.31
C VAL A 394 -67.68 -19.92 -41.42
N ILE A 395 -67.33 -20.19 -42.69
CA ILE A 395 -67.56 -19.32 -43.84
C ILE A 395 -69.03 -19.13 -44.03
N HIS A 396 -69.86 -20.20 -43.97
CA HIS A 396 -71.32 -20.12 -44.07
C HIS A 396 -71.94 -19.23 -42.98
N THR A 397 -71.42 -19.37 -41.72
CA THR A 397 -71.91 -18.54 -40.60
C THR A 397 -71.61 -17.07 -40.81
N ILE A 398 -70.41 -16.75 -41.24
CA ILE A 398 -69.96 -15.38 -41.48
C ILE A 398 -70.75 -14.75 -42.66
N ARG A 399 -70.93 -15.48 -43.76
CA ARG A 399 -71.66 -14.97 -44.94
C ARG A 399 -73.14 -14.71 -44.65
N ASN A 400 -73.74 -15.50 -43.79
CA ASN A 400 -75.18 -15.37 -43.49
C ASN A 400 -75.47 -14.37 -42.34
N SER A 401 -74.52 -13.82 -41.73
CA SER A 401 -74.55 -12.80 -40.67
C SER A 401 -74.67 -11.40 -41.32
N ALA A 402 -75.63 -10.63 -40.86
CA ALA A 402 -75.90 -9.29 -41.34
C ALA A 402 -74.87 -8.25 -40.95
N THR A 403 -74.17 -8.46 -39.81
CA THR A 403 -73.14 -7.57 -39.29
C THR A 403 -71.99 -8.41 -38.68
N ALA A 404 -70.82 -7.81 -38.56
CA ALA A 404 -69.64 -8.45 -37.95
C ALA A 404 -69.92 -8.87 -36.51
N ASP A 405 -70.68 -8.10 -35.76
CA ASP A 405 -71.00 -8.42 -34.35
C ASP A 405 -71.93 -9.63 -34.24
N ILE A 406 -72.94 -9.74 -35.21
CA ILE A 406 -73.79 -10.93 -35.27
C ILE A 406 -72.98 -12.16 -35.65
N ALA A 407 -72.05 -12.01 -36.60
CA ALA A 407 -71.16 -13.08 -37.00
C ALA A 407 -70.29 -13.55 -35.81
N LYS A 408 -69.73 -12.62 -35.03
CA LYS A 408 -68.92 -12.88 -33.81
C LYS A 408 -69.75 -13.67 -32.79
N THR A 409 -70.97 -13.23 -32.43
CA THR A 409 -71.81 -13.91 -31.49
C THR A 409 -72.21 -15.31 -31.98
N SER A 410 -72.54 -15.47 -33.27
CA SER A 410 -72.87 -16.76 -33.86
C SER A 410 -71.71 -17.71 -33.91
N LEU A 411 -70.46 -17.24 -34.13
CA LEU A 411 -69.21 -18.06 -34.02
C LEU A 411 -69.00 -18.52 -32.61
N MET A 412 -69.15 -17.62 -31.64
CA MET A 412 -69.01 -17.95 -30.21
C MET A 412 -70.00 -19.06 -29.78
N GLU A 413 -71.27 -18.95 -30.13
CA GLU A 413 -72.30 -19.90 -29.75
C GLU A 413 -72.12 -21.26 -30.45
N LYS A 414 -71.81 -21.27 -31.74
CA LYS A 414 -71.71 -22.50 -32.53
C LYS A 414 -70.50 -23.33 -32.35
N PHE A 415 -69.39 -22.69 -32.08
CA PHE A 415 -68.11 -23.35 -31.97
C PHE A 415 -67.49 -23.23 -30.59
N SER A 416 -68.24 -22.73 -29.59
CA SER A 416 -67.75 -22.55 -28.20
C SER A 416 -66.54 -21.69 -28.11
N LEU A 417 -66.40 -20.66 -28.95
CA LEU A 417 -65.23 -19.81 -29.05
C LEU A 417 -65.35 -18.61 -28.08
N SER A 418 -64.23 -18.17 -27.57
CA SER A 418 -64.17 -16.92 -26.83
C SER A 418 -64.31 -15.71 -27.75
N GLN A 419 -64.67 -14.55 -27.17
CA GLN A 419 -64.83 -13.30 -27.92
C GLN A 419 -63.48 -12.96 -28.67
N ARG A 420 -62.35 -13.18 -28.04
CA ARG A 420 -61.01 -12.92 -28.66
C ARG A 420 -60.72 -13.89 -29.82
N GLN A 421 -61.10 -15.16 -29.70
CA GLN A 421 -60.98 -16.16 -30.77
C GLN A 421 -61.87 -15.83 -31.93
N ALA A 422 -63.14 -15.53 -31.66
CA ALA A 422 -64.08 -15.16 -32.70
C ALA A 422 -63.67 -13.89 -33.47
N GLN A 423 -63.13 -12.88 -32.78
CA GLN A 423 -62.59 -11.68 -33.39
C GLN A 423 -61.39 -12.02 -34.29
N ALA A 424 -60.45 -12.85 -33.81
CA ALA A 424 -59.25 -13.26 -34.56
C ALA A 424 -59.63 -14.02 -35.86
N ILE A 425 -60.70 -14.81 -35.80
CA ILE A 425 -61.26 -15.51 -37.00
C ILE A 425 -61.82 -14.52 -37.98
N LEU A 426 -62.54 -13.51 -37.53
CA LEU A 426 -63.13 -12.46 -38.42
C LEU A 426 -62.06 -11.57 -39.06
N ASP A 427 -60.93 -11.32 -38.32
CA ASP A 427 -59.79 -10.53 -38.82
C ASP A 427 -58.85 -11.35 -39.72
N MET A 428 -59.12 -12.67 -39.87
CA MET A 428 -58.29 -13.56 -40.67
C MET A 428 -58.41 -13.27 -42.17
N ARG A 429 -57.27 -13.05 -42.81
CA ARG A 429 -57.20 -12.84 -44.27
C ARG A 429 -57.48 -14.16 -45.02
N LEU A 430 -58.20 -14.08 -46.12
CA LEU A 430 -58.56 -15.23 -46.96
C LEU A 430 -57.32 -16.04 -47.43
N GLN A 431 -56.16 -15.40 -47.56
CA GLN A 431 -54.90 -16.03 -47.90
C GLN A 431 -54.50 -17.11 -46.89
N ARG A 432 -54.86 -16.94 -45.60
CA ARG A 432 -54.55 -17.89 -44.53
C ARG A 432 -55.36 -19.18 -44.53
N LEU A 433 -56.35 -19.28 -45.44
CA LEU A 433 -57.20 -20.47 -45.62
C LEU A 433 -56.56 -21.54 -46.50
N THR A 434 -55.39 -21.29 -47.05
CA THR A 434 -54.63 -22.28 -47.87
C THR A 434 -54.02 -23.40 -47.03
N GLY A 435 -53.93 -24.60 -47.64
CA GLY A 435 -53.41 -25.77 -46.93
C GLY A 435 -51.99 -25.58 -46.38
N LEU A 436 -51.16 -24.73 -47.01
CA LEU A 436 -49.80 -24.43 -46.55
C LEU A 436 -49.78 -23.53 -45.32
N GLU A 437 -50.73 -22.57 -45.24
CA GLU A 437 -50.90 -21.70 -44.07
C GLU A 437 -51.55 -22.42 -42.88
N ARG A 438 -52.41 -23.42 -43.16
CA ARG A 438 -52.97 -24.32 -42.12
C ARG A 438 -51.83 -25.04 -41.38
N LYS A 439 -50.90 -25.63 -42.13
CA LYS A 439 -49.75 -26.30 -41.54
C LYS A 439 -48.87 -25.36 -40.68
N LYS A 440 -48.69 -24.10 -41.12
CA LYS A 440 -47.95 -23.12 -40.33
C LYS A 440 -48.62 -22.79 -39.01
N ILE A 441 -49.96 -22.72 -38.99
CA ILE A 441 -50.71 -22.47 -37.75
C ILE A 441 -50.61 -23.68 -36.81
N ASP A 442 -50.68 -24.91 -37.32
CA ASP A 442 -50.49 -26.11 -36.54
C ASP A 442 -49.07 -26.19 -35.97
N ASP A 443 -48.04 -25.94 -36.81
CA ASP A 443 -46.64 -25.92 -36.39
C ASP A 443 -46.40 -24.83 -35.33
N GLU A 444 -46.91 -23.61 -35.52
CA GLU A 444 -46.82 -22.50 -34.56
C GLU A 444 -47.53 -22.85 -33.24
N TYR A 445 -48.67 -23.54 -33.30
CA TYR A 445 -49.37 -23.98 -32.07
C TYR A 445 -48.54 -24.97 -31.26
N ILE A 446 -47.88 -25.93 -31.92
CA ILE A 446 -47.00 -26.88 -31.27
C ILE A 446 -45.81 -26.16 -30.61
N ASP A 447 -45.15 -25.28 -31.37
CA ASP A 447 -44.01 -24.50 -30.88
C ASP A 447 -44.38 -23.67 -29.64
N VAL A 448 -45.56 -23.01 -29.65
CA VAL A 448 -46.05 -22.20 -28.55
C VAL A 448 -46.41 -23.06 -27.33
N MET A 449 -46.98 -24.27 -27.56
CA MET A 449 -47.27 -25.20 -26.43
C MET A 449 -45.99 -25.72 -25.80
N GLU A 450 -44.99 -26.07 -26.59
CA GLU A 450 -43.67 -26.44 -26.08
C GLU A 450 -43.03 -25.30 -25.27
N GLN A 451 -43.17 -24.08 -25.75
CA GLN A 451 -42.72 -22.89 -25.04
C GLN A 451 -43.45 -22.69 -23.69
N ILE A 452 -44.76 -22.89 -23.65
CA ILE A 452 -45.56 -22.84 -22.41
C ILE A 452 -45.08 -23.89 -21.42
N ASP A 453 -44.97 -25.14 -21.85
CA ASP A 453 -44.49 -26.25 -20.98
C ASP A 453 -43.10 -25.94 -20.40
N TRP A 454 -42.18 -25.37 -21.23
CA TRP A 454 -40.87 -24.96 -20.76
C TRP A 454 -40.94 -23.83 -19.76
N LEU A 455 -41.71 -22.76 -20.03
CA LEU A 455 -41.90 -21.60 -19.14
C LEU A 455 -42.54 -22.01 -17.81
N GLU A 456 -43.55 -22.89 -17.83
CA GLU A 456 -44.16 -23.45 -16.61
C GLU A 456 -43.13 -24.26 -15.81
N SER A 457 -42.32 -25.08 -16.48
CA SER A 457 -41.27 -25.84 -15.84
C SER A 457 -40.21 -24.96 -15.18
N VAL A 458 -39.87 -23.79 -15.74
CA VAL A 458 -38.94 -22.82 -15.15
C VAL A 458 -39.55 -22.20 -13.90
N LEU A 459 -40.84 -21.85 -13.92
CA LEU A 459 -41.53 -21.28 -12.75
C LEU A 459 -41.74 -22.29 -11.61
N ALA A 460 -41.79 -23.57 -11.92
CA ALA A 460 -41.93 -24.65 -10.93
C ALA A 460 -40.62 -25.06 -10.26
N ASP A 461 -39.46 -24.74 -10.85
CA ASP A 461 -38.14 -25.21 -10.40
C ASP A 461 -37.16 -24.05 -10.23
N GLU A 462 -36.89 -23.69 -9.00
CA GLU A 462 -35.92 -22.63 -8.64
C GLU A 462 -34.51 -22.90 -9.21
N GLN A 463 -34.09 -24.17 -9.28
CA GLN A 463 -32.79 -24.51 -9.83
C GLN A 463 -32.68 -24.16 -11.32
N LYS A 464 -33.80 -24.27 -12.07
CA LYS A 464 -33.80 -23.85 -13.46
C LYS A 464 -33.66 -22.32 -13.61
N VAL A 465 -34.27 -21.54 -12.71
CA VAL A 465 -34.07 -20.09 -12.66
C VAL A 465 -32.62 -19.75 -12.39
N MET A 466 -31.99 -20.42 -11.41
CA MET A 466 -30.58 -20.21 -11.10
C MET A 466 -29.66 -20.60 -12.27
N ASN A 467 -29.98 -21.66 -12.99
CA ASN A 467 -29.20 -22.06 -14.17
C ASN A 467 -29.30 -21.02 -15.30
N ILE A 468 -30.46 -20.42 -15.53
CA ILE A 468 -30.63 -19.34 -16.49
C ILE A 468 -29.80 -18.12 -16.09
N ILE A 469 -29.80 -17.75 -14.80
CA ILE A 469 -28.94 -16.67 -14.29
C ILE A 469 -27.47 -16.98 -14.55
N LYS A 470 -27.04 -18.20 -14.29
CA LYS A 470 -25.66 -18.66 -14.52
C LYS A 470 -25.26 -18.55 -15.99
N GLU A 471 -26.14 -18.99 -16.91
CA GLU A 471 -25.90 -18.90 -18.35
C GLU A 471 -25.84 -17.44 -18.82
N ASP A 472 -26.75 -16.58 -18.35
CA ASP A 472 -26.76 -15.15 -18.65
C ASP A 472 -25.47 -14.48 -18.15
N LEU A 473 -25.00 -14.77 -16.93
CA LEU A 473 -23.75 -14.25 -16.38
C LEU A 473 -22.51 -14.69 -17.20
N LEU A 474 -22.44 -15.98 -17.56
CA LEU A 474 -21.34 -16.49 -18.38
C LEU A 474 -21.35 -15.87 -19.79
N LEU A 475 -22.53 -15.60 -20.34
CA LEU A 475 -22.66 -14.89 -21.61
C LEU A 475 -22.18 -13.44 -21.48
N MET A 476 -22.47 -12.75 -20.36
CA MET A 476 -21.95 -11.40 -20.08
C MET A 476 -20.43 -11.41 -19.96
N GLN A 477 -19.86 -12.38 -19.23
CA GLN A 477 -18.40 -12.56 -19.13
C GLN A 477 -17.75 -12.77 -20.52
N LYS A 478 -18.36 -13.60 -21.35
CA LYS A 478 -17.86 -13.85 -22.72
C LYS A 478 -17.91 -12.62 -23.62
N LYS A 479 -18.97 -11.79 -23.49
CA LYS A 479 -19.16 -10.59 -24.33
C LYS A 479 -18.33 -9.40 -23.89
N PHE A 480 -18.14 -9.18 -22.60
CA PHE A 480 -17.61 -7.95 -22.01
C PHE A 480 -16.42 -8.17 -21.08
N GLY A 481 -16.06 -9.42 -20.79
CA GLY A 481 -14.91 -9.74 -19.95
C GLY A 481 -13.60 -9.29 -20.58
N ASP A 482 -12.73 -8.69 -19.75
CA ASP A 482 -11.39 -8.27 -20.12
C ASP A 482 -10.40 -8.66 -19.01
N PRO A 483 -9.10 -8.65 -19.27
CA PRO A 483 -8.11 -8.95 -18.22
C PRO A 483 -8.11 -7.89 -17.13
N ARG A 484 -7.68 -8.31 -15.93
CA ARG A 484 -7.44 -7.42 -14.80
C ARG A 484 -6.39 -6.37 -15.17
N ARG A 485 -6.62 -5.12 -14.80
CA ARG A 485 -5.71 -3.98 -15.00
C ARG A 485 -4.83 -3.73 -13.79
N THR A 486 -5.41 -3.78 -12.58
CA THR A 486 -4.71 -3.50 -11.33
C THR A 486 -3.97 -4.73 -10.81
N GLU A 487 -2.67 -4.62 -10.61
CA GLU A 487 -1.86 -5.65 -9.99
C GLU A 487 -2.08 -5.70 -8.47
N ILE A 488 -2.00 -6.88 -7.85
CA ILE A 488 -2.08 -7.04 -6.39
C ILE A 488 -0.75 -7.65 -5.93
N SER A 489 0.04 -6.88 -5.20
CA SER A 489 1.28 -7.34 -4.57
C SER A 489 1.00 -7.96 -3.22
N MET A 490 1.71 -9.06 -2.92
CA MET A 490 1.69 -9.67 -1.58
C MET A 490 2.57 -8.88 -0.58
N ASP A 491 3.40 -7.98 -1.10
CA ASP A 491 4.32 -7.19 -0.28
C ASP A 491 3.57 -6.09 0.46
N ASN A 492 3.51 -6.24 1.78
CA ASN A 492 2.88 -5.30 2.72
C ASN A 492 3.90 -4.35 3.36
N SER A 493 5.17 -4.38 2.93
CA SER A 493 6.21 -3.59 3.56
C SER A 493 5.83 -2.11 3.50
N ASP A 494 5.51 -1.56 4.67
CA ASP A 494 5.52 -0.12 4.85
C ASP A 494 6.96 0.35 4.60
N MET A 495 7.15 1.40 3.82
CA MET A 495 8.46 2.01 3.64
C MET A 495 9.04 2.37 5.00
N ASP A 496 10.15 1.76 5.38
CA ASP A 496 10.94 2.18 6.52
C ASP A 496 11.64 3.51 6.20
N ILE A 497 11.99 4.25 7.23
CA ILE A 497 12.79 5.50 7.09
C ILE A 497 14.10 5.18 6.36
N GLU A 498 14.60 3.97 6.52
CA GLU A 498 15.83 3.46 5.92
C GLU A 498 15.74 3.39 4.38
N ASP A 499 14.58 3.02 3.82
CA ASP A 499 14.33 2.99 2.37
C ASP A 499 14.39 4.37 1.68
N LEU A 500 14.39 5.43 2.49
CA LEU A 500 14.42 6.83 2.03
C LEU A 500 15.80 7.46 2.09
N ILE A 501 16.78 6.74 2.62
CA ILE A 501 18.14 7.20 2.87
C ILE A 501 19.09 6.34 2.04
N ALA A 502 19.98 6.98 1.28
CA ALA A 502 21.01 6.25 0.54
C ALA A 502 21.95 5.54 1.51
N GLU A 503 22.33 4.30 1.20
CA GLU A 503 23.42 3.63 1.89
C GLU A 503 24.74 4.25 1.43
N GLU A 504 25.42 4.95 2.34
CA GLU A 504 26.69 5.64 2.08
C GLU A 504 27.68 5.28 3.18
N ASP A 505 28.95 5.17 2.80
CA ASP A 505 30.03 5.01 3.76
C ASP A 505 30.25 6.29 4.56
N ILE A 506 30.25 6.14 5.87
CA ILE A 506 30.40 7.24 6.81
C ILE A 506 31.56 7.02 7.77
N VAL A 507 32.23 8.10 8.13
CA VAL A 507 33.17 8.15 9.21
C VAL A 507 32.51 8.76 10.43
N VAL A 508 32.39 8.01 11.50
CA VAL A 508 31.86 8.50 12.77
C VAL A 508 33.03 8.84 13.70
N THR A 509 32.97 10.02 14.29
CA THR A 509 33.98 10.51 15.22
C THR A 509 33.35 10.86 16.54
N ILE A 510 33.90 10.36 17.64
CA ILE A 510 33.53 10.76 19.00
C ILE A 510 34.74 11.41 19.65
N SER A 511 34.59 12.61 20.18
CA SER A 511 35.66 13.32 20.86
C SER A 511 35.71 12.99 22.32
N HIS A 512 36.90 13.23 22.96
CA HIS A 512 37.13 13.03 24.38
C HIS A 512 36.15 13.84 25.28
N GLN A 513 35.69 14.99 24.80
CA GLN A 513 34.69 15.78 25.49
C GLN A 513 33.24 15.30 25.26
N GLY A 514 33.04 14.17 24.52
CA GLY A 514 31.74 13.57 24.28
C GLY A 514 30.94 14.25 23.18
N TYR A 515 31.56 14.77 22.13
CA TYR A 515 30.92 15.25 20.93
C TYR A 515 30.97 14.18 19.83
N ILE A 516 29.84 13.88 19.22
CA ILE A 516 29.69 12.92 18.13
C ILE A 516 29.32 13.61 16.83
N LYS A 517 29.87 13.15 15.72
CA LYS A 517 29.50 13.54 14.38
C LYS A 517 29.73 12.42 13.37
N ARG A 518 28.98 12.43 12.27
CA ARG A 518 29.29 11.64 11.08
C ARG A 518 29.74 12.55 9.94
N GLN A 519 30.52 11.99 9.03
CA GLN A 519 30.99 12.65 7.81
C GLN A 519 31.01 11.62 6.69
N THR A 520 30.79 12.02 5.45
CA THR A 520 30.95 11.15 4.29
C THR A 520 32.43 10.85 4.06
N LEU A 521 32.72 9.65 3.58
CA LEU A 521 34.10 9.18 3.33
C LEU A 521 34.83 10.08 2.33
N ASP A 522 34.12 10.68 1.36
CA ASP A 522 34.68 11.64 0.37
C ASP A 522 35.41 12.84 0.99
N ASN A 523 35.03 13.23 2.19
CA ASN A 523 35.69 14.30 2.93
C ASN A 523 37.08 13.91 3.47
N PHE A 524 37.46 12.63 3.44
CA PHE A 524 38.71 12.05 3.95
C PHE A 524 39.65 11.55 2.84
N ARG A 525 39.41 11.86 1.55
CA ARG A 525 40.25 11.41 0.43
C ARG A 525 41.76 11.65 0.66
N ASN A 526 42.52 10.64 0.36
CA ASN A 526 43.98 10.56 0.53
C ASN A 526 44.74 11.71 -0.11
N GLN A 527 45.66 12.32 0.64
CA GLN A 527 46.69 13.20 0.10
C GLN A 527 47.93 12.40 -0.30
N LYS A 528 48.47 12.68 -1.50
CA LYS A 528 49.73 12.08 -1.98
C LYS A 528 50.89 12.44 -1.05
N ARG A 529 51.91 11.55 -0.91
CA ARG A 529 53.16 11.77 -0.20
C ARG A 529 53.69 13.18 -0.46
N GLY A 530 53.96 13.95 0.62
CA GLY A 530 54.51 15.30 0.56
C GLY A 530 53.48 16.43 0.78
N GLY A 531 52.21 16.11 1.01
CA GLY A 531 51.18 17.10 1.36
C GLY A 531 51.27 17.50 2.85
N VAL A 532 51.01 18.77 3.15
CA VAL A 532 50.85 19.25 4.54
C VAL A 532 49.57 18.64 5.09
N GLY A 533 49.66 17.80 6.15
CA GLY A 533 48.50 17.17 6.82
C GLY A 533 47.41 18.19 7.17
N LYS A 534 46.16 17.85 6.94
CA LYS A 534 45.02 18.71 7.30
C LYS A 534 44.61 18.42 8.74
N THR A 535 44.51 19.45 9.56
CA THR A 535 44.02 19.35 10.95
C THR A 535 42.62 18.78 11.01
N GLY A 536 42.39 17.70 11.73
CA GLY A 536 41.10 17.03 11.91
C GLY A 536 40.20 17.59 13.02
N GLY A 537 40.49 18.75 13.55
CA GLY A 537 39.73 19.34 14.67
C GLY A 537 39.43 20.82 14.51
N SER A 538 38.39 21.30 15.16
CA SER A 538 37.92 22.68 15.19
C SER A 538 39.00 23.64 15.69
N GLY A 539 39.17 24.74 14.96
CA GLY A 539 40.09 25.80 15.13
C GLY A 539 40.47 26.23 16.51
N LYS A 540 41.76 26.59 16.64
CA LYS A 540 42.42 27.51 17.59
C LYS A 540 42.35 27.26 19.11
N LYS A 541 41.74 26.17 19.62
CA LYS A 541 41.92 25.74 21.01
C LYS A 541 42.17 24.22 21.06
N ALA A 542 43.28 23.83 21.63
CA ALA A 542 43.85 22.48 21.69
C ALA A 542 43.15 21.51 22.69
N ASP A 543 41.88 21.67 22.95
CA ASP A 543 41.26 21.04 24.11
C ASP A 543 40.30 19.87 23.82
N ASP A 544 40.08 19.46 22.54
CA ASP A 544 39.21 18.33 22.25
C ASP A 544 39.73 17.48 21.07
N CYS A 545 39.95 16.20 21.30
CA CYS A 545 40.48 15.24 20.32
C CYS A 545 39.51 14.08 20.06
N ALA A 546 39.61 13.46 18.88
CA ALA A 546 38.87 12.26 18.58
C ALA A 546 39.36 11.09 19.44
N GLU A 547 38.50 10.55 20.28
CA GLU A 547 38.78 9.36 21.10
C GLU A 547 38.37 8.07 20.36
N HIS A 548 37.23 8.09 19.65
CA HIS A 548 36.80 6.99 18.80
C HIS A 548 36.60 7.51 17.37
N LEU A 549 37.17 6.78 16.41
CA LEU A 549 36.98 7.00 14.98
C LEU A 549 36.79 5.63 14.34
N PHE A 550 35.66 5.44 13.61
CA PHE A 550 35.39 4.18 12.95
C PHE A 550 34.59 4.41 11.65
N LEU A 551 34.77 3.47 10.72
CA LEU A 551 34.06 3.41 9.48
C LEU A 551 32.76 2.64 9.69
N SER A 552 31.69 3.07 9.03
CA SER A 552 30.39 2.42 9.05
C SER A 552 29.59 2.85 7.81
N THR A 553 28.38 2.34 7.64
CA THR A 553 27.44 2.88 6.64
C THR A 553 26.27 3.58 7.32
N THR A 554 25.54 4.39 6.56
CA THR A 554 24.31 5.04 7.04
C THR A 554 23.30 4.01 7.57
N HIS A 555 23.26 2.80 7.03
CA HIS A 555 22.29 1.75 7.38
C HIS A 555 22.74 0.81 8.49
N HIS A 556 24.02 0.78 8.83
CA HIS A 556 24.52 -0.09 9.91
C HIS A 556 23.93 0.31 11.27
N ASN A 557 23.73 -0.68 12.11
CA ASN A 557 23.42 -0.48 13.51
C ASN A 557 24.72 -0.18 14.26
N ILE A 558 24.73 0.86 15.07
CA ILE A 558 25.88 1.23 15.88
C ILE A 558 25.52 1.01 17.34
N LEU A 559 26.25 0.13 18.00
CA LEU A 559 26.10 -0.20 19.41
C LEU A 559 27.09 0.62 20.23
N PHE A 560 26.59 1.42 21.16
CA PHE A 560 27.39 2.24 22.08
C PHE A 560 27.35 1.60 23.45
N PHE A 561 28.48 1.09 23.89
CA PHE A 561 28.63 0.51 25.23
C PHE A 561 29.19 1.54 26.20
N THR A 562 28.71 1.55 27.43
CA THR A 562 29.13 2.52 28.44
C THR A 562 29.81 1.85 29.60
N ASN A 563 30.62 2.64 30.35
CA ASN A 563 31.34 2.17 31.56
C ASN A 563 30.35 1.63 32.62
N LYS A 564 29.07 1.99 32.56
CA LYS A 564 28.04 1.49 33.49
C LYS A 564 27.37 0.18 33.01
N GLY A 565 27.96 -0.47 32.02
CA GLY A 565 27.44 -1.76 31.52
C GLY A 565 26.16 -1.68 30.73
N LYS A 566 25.78 -0.50 30.22
CA LYS A 566 24.65 -0.30 29.34
C LYS A 566 25.08 -0.29 27.88
N VAL A 567 24.14 -0.63 26.99
CA VAL A 567 24.29 -0.54 25.53
C VAL A 567 23.12 0.24 24.94
N TYR A 568 23.44 1.16 24.04
CA TYR A 568 22.49 1.95 23.26
C TYR A 568 22.68 1.61 21.79
N ARG A 569 21.59 1.58 21.02
CA ARG A 569 21.60 1.30 19.58
C ARG A 569 21.09 2.49 18.81
N GLN A 570 21.81 2.86 17.76
CA GLN A 570 21.36 3.83 16.75
C GLN A 570 21.74 3.38 15.35
N LYS A 571 21.01 3.85 14.35
CA LYS A 571 21.39 3.72 12.95
C LYS A 571 22.44 4.78 12.59
N GLY A 572 23.32 4.47 11.65
CA GLY A 572 24.35 5.40 11.18
C GLY A 572 23.77 6.72 10.70
N TYR A 573 22.62 6.70 9.98
CA TYR A 573 21.93 7.91 9.50
C TYR A 573 21.34 8.78 10.61
N GLU A 574 21.11 8.25 11.81
CA GLU A 574 20.60 9.02 12.95
C GLU A 574 21.69 9.86 13.65
N ILE A 575 22.95 9.59 13.37
CA ILE A 575 24.08 10.37 13.89
C ILE A 575 24.13 11.69 13.13
N PRO A 576 24.16 12.86 13.84
CA PRO A 576 24.17 14.16 13.17
C PRO A 576 25.37 14.34 12.25
N GLU A 577 25.09 14.77 11.02
CA GLU A 577 26.13 15.14 10.07
C GLU A 577 26.75 16.50 10.43
N ALA A 578 28.06 16.60 10.33
CA ALA A 578 28.74 17.86 10.59
C ALA A 578 30.00 18.00 9.74
N GLY A 579 30.28 19.23 9.32
CA GLY A 579 31.47 19.53 8.54
C GLY A 579 32.76 19.19 9.27
N ARG A 580 33.88 19.06 8.53
CA ARG A 580 35.16 18.64 9.02
C ARG A 580 35.66 19.45 10.23
N THR A 581 35.48 20.76 10.23
CA THR A 581 35.95 21.68 11.30
C THR A 581 34.89 21.91 12.38
N ALA A 582 33.70 21.37 12.24
CA ALA A 582 32.63 21.50 13.23
C ALA A 582 32.89 20.59 14.43
N LYS A 583 32.53 21.06 15.63
CA LYS A 583 32.72 20.36 16.88
C LYS A 583 31.82 19.08 16.99
N GLY A 584 30.71 19.03 16.23
CA GLY A 584 29.71 17.98 16.32
C GLY A 584 28.63 18.27 17.39
N THR A 585 27.81 17.29 17.70
CA THR A 585 26.71 17.37 18.67
C THR A 585 27.12 16.64 19.95
N ALA A 586 26.79 17.21 21.12
CA ALA A 586 27.06 16.53 22.37
C ALA A 586 26.32 15.20 22.42
N ILE A 587 27.01 14.13 22.76
CA ILE A 587 26.49 12.75 22.72
C ILE A 587 25.25 12.56 23.60
N ILE A 588 25.14 13.32 24.68
CA ILE A 588 23.96 13.33 25.57
C ILE A 588 22.68 13.83 24.85
N ASN A 589 22.82 14.60 23.77
CA ASN A 589 21.69 15.02 22.94
C ASN A 589 21.33 13.96 21.87
N VAL A 590 22.20 12.99 21.64
CA VAL A 590 22.02 11.92 20.66
C VAL A 590 21.60 10.62 21.35
N LEU A 591 22.22 10.31 22.49
CA LEU A 591 21.94 9.15 23.35
C LEU A 591 21.49 9.60 24.73
N PRO A 592 20.47 8.98 25.33
CA PRO A 592 19.97 9.33 26.67
C PRO A 592 20.88 8.75 27.78
N ILE A 593 22.18 9.08 27.73
CA ILE A 593 23.17 8.67 28.72
C ILE A 593 23.00 9.46 30.02
N GLU A 594 23.25 8.80 31.14
CA GLU A 594 23.15 9.38 32.48
C GLU A 594 24.40 10.20 32.86
N GLN A 595 24.26 11.05 33.89
CA GLN A 595 25.37 11.86 34.35
C GLN A 595 26.51 10.95 34.92
N GLY A 596 27.71 11.12 34.43
CA GLY A 596 28.87 10.28 34.78
C GLY A 596 29.02 9.00 33.98
N GLU A 597 28.09 8.71 33.06
CA GLU A 597 28.19 7.62 32.08
C GLU A 597 29.07 8.05 30.91
N LYS A 598 30.04 7.20 30.52
CA LYS A 598 30.97 7.45 29.42
C LYS A 598 30.93 6.30 28.42
N ILE A 599 31.09 6.60 27.15
CA ILE A 599 31.22 5.57 26.11
C ILE A 599 32.59 4.87 26.29
N THR A 600 32.53 3.56 26.36
CA THR A 600 33.72 2.69 26.51
C THR A 600 34.08 2.02 25.19
N ALA A 601 33.08 1.60 24.41
CA ALA A 601 33.29 0.97 23.12
C ALA A 601 32.15 1.30 22.16
N VAL A 602 32.45 1.32 20.88
CA VAL A 602 31.45 1.52 19.81
C VAL A 602 31.65 0.47 18.74
N ILE A 603 30.62 -0.30 18.48
CA ILE A 603 30.69 -1.46 17.58
C ILE A 603 29.67 -1.27 16.44
N PRO A 604 30.12 -1.06 15.21
CA PRO A 604 29.23 -1.09 14.04
C PRO A 604 28.82 -2.53 13.75
N VAL A 605 27.51 -2.75 13.55
CA VAL A 605 26.94 -4.08 13.28
C VAL A 605 26.11 -3.99 12.01
N LYS A 606 26.54 -4.72 10.98
CA LYS A 606 25.79 -4.82 9.71
C LYS A 606 24.55 -5.68 9.90
N GLU A 607 24.73 -6.88 10.43
CA GLU A 607 23.68 -7.86 10.66
C GLU A 607 23.88 -8.55 12.01
N PHE A 608 22.79 -8.84 12.72
CA PHE A 608 22.84 -9.61 13.95
C PHE A 608 22.85 -11.11 13.60
N LYS A 609 24.02 -11.76 13.79
CA LYS A 609 24.24 -13.18 13.51
C LYS A 609 24.44 -13.99 14.77
N ASP A 610 24.03 -15.26 14.75
CA ASP A 610 24.15 -16.17 15.90
C ASP A 610 25.58 -16.71 16.12
N ASP A 611 26.45 -16.55 15.14
CA ASP A 611 27.84 -17.00 15.14
C ASP A 611 28.84 -15.93 15.67
N HIS A 612 28.35 -14.77 16.10
CA HIS A 612 29.14 -13.68 16.63
C HIS A 612 28.78 -13.38 18.09
N PHE A 613 29.77 -12.89 18.83
CA PHE A 613 29.60 -12.62 20.24
C PHE A 613 30.16 -11.24 20.60
N MET A 614 29.62 -10.64 21.64
CA MET A 614 30.17 -9.48 22.31
C MET A 614 30.96 -9.98 23.53
N PHE A 615 32.29 -9.82 23.49
CA PHE A 615 33.18 -10.13 24.58
C PHE A 615 33.46 -8.86 25.39
N MET A 616 33.26 -8.89 26.67
CA MET A 616 33.30 -7.73 27.59
C MET A 616 34.27 -7.98 28.72
N ALA A 617 34.97 -6.92 29.15
CA ALA A 617 35.85 -6.98 30.31
C ALA A 617 35.63 -5.77 31.23
N THR A 618 35.76 -5.99 32.55
CA THR A 618 35.63 -4.96 33.59
C THR A 618 37.00 -4.64 34.20
N ASN A 619 37.07 -3.47 34.84
CA ASN A 619 38.31 -3.04 35.56
C ASN A 619 38.65 -3.99 36.71
N LYS A 620 37.72 -4.79 37.23
CA LYS A 620 37.97 -5.81 38.27
C LYS A 620 38.39 -7.18 37.73
N GLY A 621 38.53 -7.29 36.39
CA GLY A 621 38.99 -8.52 35.73
C GLY A 621 37.87 -9.56 35.54
N THR A 622 36.65 -9.16 35.66
CA THR A 622 35.49 -9.97 35.23
C THR A 622 35.35 -9.90 33.72
N VAL A 623 35.08 -11.05 33.09
CA VAL A 623 34.83 -11.13 31.65
C VAL A 623 33.51 -11.79 31.38
N LYS A 624 32.89 -11.43 30.24
CA LYS A 624 31.61 -11.95 29.83
C LYS A 624 31.56 -12.10 28.31
N LYS A 625 30.98 -13.19 27.85
CA LYS A 625 30.66 -13.46 26.43
C LYS A 625 29.15 -13.54 26.26
N THR A 626 28.61 -12.74 25.36
CA THR A 626 27.14 -12.69 25.10
C THR A 626 26.92 -12.78 23.59
N ASN A 627 25.91 -13.58 23.15
CA ASN A 627 25.57 -13.71 21.74
C ASN A 627 25.14 -12.35 21.15
N LEU A 628 25.59 -12.06 19.93
CA LEU A 628 25.25 -10.81 19.23
C LEU A 628 23.72 -10.65 19.04
N LEU A 629 22.99 -11.74 18.80
CA LEU A 629 21.52 -11.70 18.66
C LEU A 629 20.80 -11.16 19.90
N ASP A 630 21.38 -11.34 21.09
CA ASP A 630 20.80 -10.81 22.33
C ASP A 630 20.73 -9.27 22.34
N PHE A 631 21.48 -8.61 21.47
CA PHE A 631 21.52 -7.15 21.32
C PHE A 631 20.62 -6.62 20.20
N ASP A 632 20.01 -7.47 19.40
CA ASP A 632 19.04 -7.03 18.35
C ASP A 632 17.81 -6.30 18.97
N SER A 633 17.44 -6.65 20.19
CA SER A 633 16.41 -5.93 20.96
C SER A 633 16.88 -4.61 21.58
N ALA A 634 18.14 -4.21 21.39
CA ALA A 634 18.67 -2.95 21.92
C ALA A 634 17.91 -1.77 21.30
N ARG A 635 17.53 -0.81 22.14
CA ARG A 635 16.77 0.37 21.76
C ARG A 635 17.56 1.63 22.06
N LYS A 636 17.09 2.74 21.53
CA LYS A 636 17.60 4.09 21.83
C LYS A 636 17.54 4.43 23.33
N SER A 637 16.63 3.83 24.09
CA SER A 637 16.48 4.00 25.54
C SER A 637 17.54 3.26 26.39
N GLY A 638 18.38 2.45 25.76
CA GLY A 638 19.42 1.66 26.42
C GLY A 638 18.93 0.33 27.00
N LEU A 639 19.84 -0.64 27.05
CA LEU A 639 19.66 -1.94 27.67
C LEU A 639 20.87 -2.28 28.54
N ILE A 640 20.67 -3.13 29.55
CA ILE A 640 21.79 -3.70 30.33
C ILE A 640 22.55 -4.70 29.44
N ALA A 641 23.83 -4.47 29.24
CA ALA A 641 24.75 -5.37 28.55
C ALA A 641 25.45 -6.32 29.52
N ILE A 642 25.79 -5.83 30.69
CA ILE A 642 26.39 -6.57 31.79
C ILE A 642 25.98 -5.96 33.14
N ASN A 643 25.66 -6.79 34.12
CA ASN A 643 25.49 -6.31 35.49
C ASN A 643 26.87 -6.13 36.14
N LEU A 644 27.12 -4.97 36.69
CA LEU A 644 28.36 -4.57 37.37
C LEU A 644 28.13 -4.51 38.88
N ASP A 645 29.19 -4.86 39.65
CA ASP A 645 29.21 -4.67 41.09
C ASP A 645 29.54 -3.21 41.45
N ASP A 646 29.38 -2.84 42.71
CA ASP A 646 29.74 -1.50 43.19
C ASP A 646 31.21 -1.17 42.90
N ASN A 647 31.46 0.01 42.32
CA ASN A 647 32.78 0.47 41.89
C ASN A 647 33.45 -0.43 40.81
N GLU A 648 32.67 -1.13 40.03
CA GLU A 648 33.10 -1.84 38.84
C GLU A 648 32.65 -1.07 37.59
N ASP A 649 33.57 -0.91 36.64
CA ASP A 649 33.32 -0.26 35.36
C ASP A 649 33.68 -1.23 34.23
N LEU A 650 32.85 -1.21 33.18
CA LEU A 650 33.14 -1.87 31.92
C LEU A 650 34.24 -1.09 31.20
N ILE A 651 35.38 -1.76 30.84
CA ILE A 651 36.54 -1.09 30.25
C ILE A 651 36.76 -1.43 28.76
N GLY A 652 36.20 -2.49 28.27
CA GLY A 652 36.34 -2.91 26.86
C GLY A 652 35.28 -3.85 26.42
N VAL A 653 34.87 -3.71 25.16
CA VAL A 653 33.97 -4.61 24.45
C VAL A 653 34.51 -4.82 23.06
N GLU A 654 34.61 -6.08 22.64
CA GLU A 654 35.03 -6.50 21.32
C GLU A 654 34.03 -7.48 20.72
N MET A 655 33.84 -7.42 19.40
CA MET A 655 33.04 -8.40 18.67
C MET A 655 33.96 -9.55 18.25
N THR A 656 33.58 -10.78 18.57
CA THR A 656 34.33 -12.00 18.27
C THR A 656 33.50 -13.03 17.50
N ASP A 657 34.17 -13.95 16.82
CA ASP A 657 33.56 -15.03 16.02
C ASP A 657 33.43 -16.37 16.79
N GLY A 658 33.69 -16.36 18.09
CA GLY A 658 33.65 -17.58 18.89
C GLY A 658 34.97 -18.40 18.94
N ASN A 659 35.99 -18.03 18.13
CA ASN A 659 37.22 -18.75 17.99
C ASN A 659 38.49 -17.88 18.28
N SER A 660 38.27 -16.65 18.71
CA SER A 660 39.34 -15.70 19.00
C SER A 660 40.01 -16.00 20.34
N GLU A 661 41.23 -15.50 20.50
CA GLU A 661 41.89 -15.46 21.79
C GLU A 661 41.82 -14.06 22.39
N ILE A 662 41.72 -13.97 23.70
CA ILE A 662 41.55 -12.71 24.42
C ILE A 662 42.84 -12.40 25.21
N VAL A 663 43.33 -11.18 25.07
CA VAL A 663 44.43 -10.65 25.87
C VAL A 663 43.91 -9.53 26.76
N ILE A 664 44.17 -9.62 28.05
CA ILE A 664 43.81 -8.62 29.07
C ILE A 664 45.08 -8.08 29.70
N ALA A 665 45.20 -6.76 29.82
CA ALA A 665 46.34 -6.12 30.48
C ALA A 665 45.93 -5.32 31.72
N THR A 666 46.77 -5.34 32.73
CA THR A 666 46.59 -4.63 33.99
C THR A 666 47.47 -3.39 34.11
N LYS A 667 47.04 -2.44 34.90
CA LYS A 667 47.73 -1.21 35.23
C LYS A 667 49.18 -1.42 35.74
N ASN A 668 49.38 -2.47 36.49
CA ASN A 668 50.71 -2.83 37.05
C ASN A 668 51.55 -3.71 36.09
N GLY A 669 51.18 -3.77 34.82
CA GLY A 669 52.02 -4.37 33.78
C GLY A 669 51.96 -5.89 33.72
N ILE A 670 50.87 -6.51 34.16
CA ILE A 670 50.57 -7.93 33.97
C ILE A 670 49.65 -8.12 32.79
N ALA A 671 49.78 -9.20 32.04
CA ALA A 671 48.78 -9.60 31.02
C ALA A 671 48.52 -11.11 31.05
N ILE A 672 47.28 -11.47 30.67
CA ILE A 672 46.85 -12.85 30.48
C ILE A 672 46.29 -13.03 29.07
N ARG A 673 46.65 -14.16 28.44
CA ARG A 673 46.12 -14.61 27.14
C ARG A 673 45.39 -15.94 27.33
N PHE A 674 44.15 -16.05 26.92
CA PHE A 674 43.33 -17.26 27.03
C PHE A 674 42.37 -17.38 25.84
N ASP A 675 41.83 -18.58 25.64
CA ASP A 675 40.86 -18.86 24.58
C ASP A 675 39.50 -18.31 24.99
N GLU A 676 38.78 -17.62 24.07
CA GLU A 676 37.44 -17.15 24.37
C GLU A 676 36.44 -18.29 24.65
N GLN A 677 36.71 -19.51 24.18
CA GLN A 677 35.90 -20.71 24.48
C GLN A 677 35.95 -21.10 25.96
N ASP A 678 36.95 -20.65 26.73
CA ASP A 678 36.99 -20.80 28.20
C ASP A 678 35.86 -20.03 28.89
N VAL A 679 35.22 -19.09 28.16
CA VAL A 679 34.08 -18.31 28.63
C VAL A 679 32.83 -18.74 27.89
N ARG A 680 31.92 -19.43 28.59
CA ARG A 680 30.62 -19.82 28.01
C ARG A 680 29.79 -18.60 27.68
N PRO A 681 28.97 -18.63 26.59
CA PRO A 681 27.99 -17.59 26.33
C PRO A 681 26.99 -17.44 27.49
N MET A 682 26.68 -16.21 27.85
CA MET A 682 25.77 -15.84 28.95
C MET A 682 24.80 -14.74 28.51
N GLY A 683 23.61 -14.76 29.07
CA GLY A 683 22.60 -13.72 28.80
C GLY A 683 23.03 -12.34 29.28
N ARG A 684 22.47 -11.27 28.72
CA ARG A 684 22.84 -9.86 28.95
C ARG A 684 22.90 -9.44 30.44
N THR A 685 22.00 -9.90 31.26
CA THR A 685 21.90 -9.54 32.69
C THR A 685 22.84 -10.35 33.63
N ALA A 686 23.73 -11.18 33.09
CA ALA A 686 24.70 -11.89 33.90
C ALA A 686 25.84 -10.96 34.31
N HIS A 687 26.51 -11.23 35.45
CA HIS A 687 27.71 -10.53 35.91
C HIS A 687 28.98 -10.94 35.15
N GLY A 688 29.08 -12.16 34.66
CA GLY A 688 30.25 -12.70 34.02
C GLY A 688 31.03 -13.68 34.90
N VAL A 689 32.27 -13.94 34.53
CA VAL A 689 33.19 -14.88 35.19
C VAL A 689 34.58 -14.23 35.31
N ARG A 690 35.39 -14.72 36.23
CA ARG A 690 36.77 -14.21 36.41
C ARG A 690 37.61 -14.49 35.18
N GLY A 691 38.12 -13.44 34.53
CA GLY A 691 39.06 -13.49 33.42
C GLY A 691 40.54 -13.50 33.89
N ILE A 692 40.87 -12.68 34.86
CA ILE A 692 42.22 -12.60 35.47
C ILE A 692 42.12 -12.49 36.99
N SER A 693 43.08 -13.04 37.72
CA SER A 693 43.24 -12.83 39.16
C SER A 693 44.18 -11.65 39.40
N LEU A 694 43.65 -10.52 39.84
CA LEU A 694 44.37 -9.31 40.09
C LEU A 694 45.14 -9.37 41.42
N ASN A 695 46.31 -8.71 41.49
CA ASN A 695 46.99 -8.43 42.72
C ASN A 695 46.31 -7.30 43.48
N TYR A 696 46.59 -7.15 44.77
CA TYR A 696 46.00 -6.09 45.56
C TYR A 696 46.32 -4.69 45.00
N GLY A 697 45.30 -3.87 44.76
CA GLY A 697 45.41 -2.52 44.20
C GLY A 697 45.73 -2.47 42.70
N ASP A 698 45.64 -3.60 41.96
CA ASP A 698 45.76 -3.63 40.49
C ASP A 698 44.41 -3.59 39.83
N GLU A 699 44.32 -3.07 38.61
CA GLU A 699 43.12 -2.93 37.81
C GLU A 699 43.38 -3.33 36.37
N VAL A 700 42.39 -3.88 35.71
CA VAL A 700 42.45 -4.08 34.25
C VAL A 700 42.29 -2.74 33.53
N VAL A 701 43.13 -2.44 32.58
CA VAL A 701 43.12 -1.19 31.81
C VAL A 701 42.81 -1.40 30.33
N ALA A 702 43.03 -2.60 29.82
CA ALA A 702 42.75 -2.89 28.40
C ALA A 702 42.40 -4.36 28.17
N MET A 703 41.57 -4.60 27.20
CA MET A 703 41.25 -5.91 26.63
C MET A 703 41.24 -5.78 25.12
N ASP A 704 41.75 -6.80 24.43
CA ASP A 704 41.71 -6.88 22.98
C ASP A 704 41.64 -8.34 22.54
N SER A 705 41.17 -8.57 21.30
CA SER A 705 41.08 -9.89 20.70
C SER A 705 42.27 -10.17 19.76
N VAL A 706 42.71 -11.41 19.73
CA VAL A 706 43.82 -11.86 18.86
C VAL A 706 43.23 -12.74 17.78
N ALA A 707 43.11 -12.21 16.56
CA ALA A 707 42.64 -12.94 15.39
C ALA A 707 43.79 -13.72 14.68
N ASN A 708 45.03 -13.28 14.84
CA ASN A 708 46.18 -13.88 14.17
C ASN A 708 47.41 -13.89 15.09
N GLU A 709 48.12 -15.04 15.18
CA GLU A 709 49.35 -15.17 16.00
C GLU A 709 50.52 -14.31 15.51
N ASN A 710 50.48 -13.84 14.25
CA ASN A 710 51.54 -12.96 13.71
C ASN A 710 51.38 -11.49 14.15
N TYR A 711 50.30 -11.16 14.87
CA TYR A 711 50.11 -9.82 15.42
C TYR A 711 51.00 -9.57 16.62
N GLU A 712 51.12 -8.32 17.00
CA GLU A 712 51.94 -7.87 18.12
C GLU A 712 51.08 -7.15 19.16
N VAL A 713 51.51 -7.23 20.40
CA VAL A 713 50.90 -6.50 21.52
C VAL A 713 51.67 -5.20 21.72
N LEU A 714 51.06 -4.08 21.40
CA LEU A 714 51.55 -2.76 21.75
C LEU A 714 51.07 -2.41 23.16
N THR A 715 52.01 -1.98 24.01
CA THR A 715 51.72 -1.51 25.37
C THR A 715 52.25 -0.10 25.54
N ALA A 716 51.45 0.82 26.08
CA ALA A 716 51.87 2.19 26.38
C ALA A 716 51.60 2.53 27.85
N THR A 717 52.44 3.42 28.41
CA THR A 717 52.42 3.84 29.83
C THR A 717 52.16 5.33 29.98
N GLU A 718 51.73 5.74 31.16
CA GLU A 718 51.36 7.12 31.49
C GLU A 718 52.50 8.14 31.27
N LEU A 719 53.74 7.72 31.34
CA LEU A 719 54.89 8.59 31.12
C LEU A 719 55.47 8.51 29.69
N GLY A 720 54.68 8.03 28.74
CA GLY A 720 54.98 8.05 27.31
C GLY A 720 56.01 7.00 26.88
N MET A 721 56.23 5.99 27.68
CA MET A 721 57.04 4.81 27.32
C MET A 721 56.15 3.74 26.69
N GLY A 722 56.69 2.92 25.79
CA GLY A 722 55.95 1.81 25.21
C GLY A 722 56.79 0.88 24.37
N LYS A 723 56.20 -0.22 23.90
CA LYS A 723 56.87 -1.24 23.11
C LYS A 723 55.88 -2.12 22.37
N ARG A 724 56.36 -2.77 21.32
CA ARG A 724 55.71 -3.92 20.68
C ARG A 724 56.27 -5.23 21.22
N THR A 725 55.47 -6.25 21.39
CA THR A 725 55.87 -7.59 21.79
C THR A 725 55.07 -8.61 20.98
N ALA A 726 55.72 -9.61 20.40
CA ALA A 726 55.04 -10.66 19.64
C ALA A 726 53.98 -11.36 20.51
N VAL A 727 52.78 -11.59 19.98
CA VAL A 727 51.72 -12.33 20.66
C VAL A 727 52.18 -13.69 21.16
N SER A 728 53.07 -14.36 20.42
CA SER A 728 53.64 -15.68 20.77
C SER A 728 54.45 -15.69 22.09
N GLU A 729 54.94 -14.54 22.55
CA GLU A 729 55.60 -14.45 23.86
C GLU A 729 54.60 -14.53 25.04
N TYR A 730 53.31 -14.30 24.81
CA TYR A 730 52.28 -14.46 25.83
C TYR A 730 51.76 -15.88 25.77
N ARG A 731 52.23 -16.74 26.67
CA ARG A 731 51.78 -18.13 26.73
C ARG A 731 50.27 -18.18 26.95
N LYS A 732 49.60 -19.01 26.20
CA LYS A 732 48.17 -19.31 26.39
C LYS A 732 47.96 -19.94 27.79
N GLN A 733 47.00 -19.44 28.55
CA GLN A 733 46.65 -19.89 29.89
C GLN A 733 45.13 -20.11 29.94
N THR A 734 44.63 -20.81 30.96
CA THR A 734 43.21 -20.84 31.27
C THR A 734 42.81 -19.50 31.91
N ARG A 735 41.60 -19.02 31.65
CA ARG A 735 41.05 -17.81 32.27
C ARG A 735 41.18 -17.86 33.80
N GLY A 736 41.24 -16.70 34.46
CA GLY A 736 41.31 -16.61 35.92
C GLY A 736 42.71 -16.83 36.49
N GLY A 737 43.72 -17.04 35.66
CA GLY A 737 45.12 -17.10 36.07
C GLY A 737 45.68 -15.76 36.55
N LYS A 738 46.92 -15.75 37.11
CA LYS A 738 47.64 -14.54 37.54
C LYS A 738 48.27 -13.76 36.39
N GLY A 739 48.28 -14.33 35.18
CA GLY A 739 48.97 -13.75 34.03
C GLY A 739 50.47 -13.85 34.05
N VAL A 740 51.12 -13.11 33.16
CA VAL A 740 52.55 -12.98 32.99
C VAL A 740 52.92 -11.50 32.95
N ILE A 741 54.19 -11.16 33.27
CA ILE A 741 54.66 -9.79 33.13
C ILE A 741 54.58 -9.37 31.66
N ASN A 742 53.84 -8.33 31.41
CA ASN A 742 53.73 -7.67 30.12
C ASN A 742 54.74 -6.55 29.97
N MET A 743 54.84 -5.70 30.99
CA MET A 743 55.79 -4.57 30.98
C MET A 743 56.39 -4.38 32.34
N LYS A 744 57.71 -4.07 32.39
CA LYS A 744 58.41 -3.78 33.66
C LYS A 744 58.07 -2.35 34.08
N ILE A 745 57.27 -2.21 35.12
CA ILE A 745 56.85 -0.93 35.71
C ILE A 745 57.95 -0.40 36.62
N THR A 746 58.34 0.85 36.46
CA THR A 746 59.38 1.59 37.22
C THR A 746 58.92 3.06 37.34
N GLU A 747 59.58 3.85 38.17
CA GLU A 747 59.34 5.30 38.27
C GLU A 747 59.47 6.03 36.92
N LYS A 748 60.27 5.50 35.97
CA LYS A 748 60.45 6.09 34.64
C LYS A 748 59.41 5.74 33.67
N THR A 749 58.75 4.62 33.83
CA THR A 749 57.67 4.20 32.91
C THR A 749 56.33 4.69 33.37
N GLY A 750 56.11 4.82 34.67
CA GLY A 750 54.75 4.95 35.19
C GLY A 750 53.94 3.68 34.96
N THR A 751 52.63 3.75 35.16
CA THR A 751 51.69 2.64 35.03
C THR A 751 51.23 2.45 33.57
N VAL A 752 50.76 1.24 33.21
CA VAL A 752 50.17 0.98 31.88
C VAL A 752 48.84 1.72 31.78
N VAL A 753 48.67 2.41 30.64
CA VAL A 753 47.39 3.13 30.35
C VAL A 753 46.60 2.49 29.21
N GLY A 754 47.26 1.71 28.34
CA GLY A 754 46.60 1.06 27.23
C GLY A 754 47.43 -0.08 26.62
N MET A 755 46.70 -1.01 26.04
CA MET A 755 47.28 -2.13 25.29
C MET A 755 46.37 -2.34 24.05
N ARG A 756 47.00 -2.59 22.90
CA ARG A 756 46.28 -2.98 21.69
C ARG A 756 47.01 -4.10 20.96
N VAL A 757 46.27 -5.00 20.36
CA VAL A 757 46.77 -6.00 19.42
C VAL A 757 46.83 -5.32 18.06
N ILE A 758 47.98 -5.26 17.46
CA ILE A 758 48.28 -4.47 16.27
C ILE A 758 48.91 -5.29 15.17
N ASN A 759 48.66 -4.90 13.93
CA ASN A 759 49.42 -5.33 12.77
C ASN A 759 50.58 -4.33 12.53
N PRO A 760 51.74 -4.76 12.10
CA PRO A 760 52.87 -3.89 11.78
C PRO A 760 52.58 -2.76 10.77
N GLU A 761 51.59 -2.92 9.94
CA GLU A 761 51.18 -1.97 8.89
C GLU A 761 50.23 -0.87 9.38
N GLN A 762 49.82 -0.89 10.64
CA GLN A 762 48.90 0.08 11.24
C GLN A 762 49.64 1.32 11.77
N GLU A 763 48.86 2.35 12.04
CA GLU A 763 49.29 3.54 12.78
C GLU A 763 48.61 3.58 14.14
N ILE A 764 49.30 4.17 15.10
CA ILE A 764 48.75 4.41 16.43
C ILE A 764 48.57 5.91 16.70
N MET A 765 47.63 6.22 17.54
CA MET A 765 47.41 7.54 18.09
C MET A 765 47.54 7.47 19.62
N MET A 766 48.36 8.33 20.19
CA MET A 766 48.44 8.50 21.63
C MET A 766 48.00 9.90 22.02
N ILE A 767 47.27 9.99 23.11
CA ILE A 767 46.63 11.23 23.57
C ILE A 767 47.03 11.47 25.01
N THR A 768 47.40 12.72 25.31
CA THR A 768 47.74 13.13 26.67
C THR A 768 46.57 13.83 27.37
N ALA A 769 46.62 13.92 28.70
CA ALA A 769 45.65 14.65 29.50
C ALA A 769 45.61 16.15 29.14
N GLY A 770 46.74 16.73 28.70
CA GLY A 770 46.79 18.10 28.18
C GLY A 770 46.29 18.29 26.75
N GLY A 771 45.75 17.20 26.13
CA GLY A 771 45.16 17.27 24.77
C GLY A 771 46.16 17.20 23.63
N ILE A 772 47.41 16.84 23.90
CA ILE A 772 48.45 16.67 22.86
C ILE A 772 48.26 15.28 22.22
N ILE A 773 48.25 15.26 20.89
CA ILE A 773 48.07 14.04 20.10
C ILE A 773 49.38 13.78 19.31
N ILE A 774 49.88 12.56 19.37
CA ILE A 774 50.90 12.07 18.47
C ILE A 774 50.39 10.90 17.67
N ARG A 775 50.79 10.85 16.39
CA ARG A 775 50.50 9.73 15.48
C ARG A 775 51.83 9.11 15.08
N ILE A 776 51.95 7.81 15.24
CA ILE A 776 53.20 7.05 15.05
C ILE A 776 52.87 5.83 14.21
N ASP A 777 53.67 5.58 13.16
CA ASP A 777 53.63 4.33 12.42
C ASP A 777 54.14 3.20 13.34
N VAL A 778 53.44 2.08 13.36
CA VAL A 778 53.76 0.95 14.23
C VAL A 778 55.18 0.41 13.95
N ASP A 779 55.63 0.42 12.71
CA ASP A 779 56.95 -0.04 12.29
C ASP A 779 58.12 0.76 12.93
N GLN A 780 57.87 2.02 13.31
CA GLN A 780 58.85 2.88 13.99
C GLN A 780 59.04 2.52 15.48
N ILE A 781 58.17 1.70 16.06
CA ILE A 781 58.21 1.26 17.44
C ILE A 781 59.03 -0.03 17.51
N SER A 782 60.08 -0.03 18.29
CA SER A 782 60.95 -1.20 18.42
C SER A 782 60.26 -2.35 19.13
N GLN A 783 60.47 -3.58 18.64
CA GLN A 783 59.97 -4.80 19.25
C GLN A 783 60.88 -5.22 20.41
N TYR A 784 60.32 -5.54 21.56
CA TYR A 784 61.01 -6.00 22.76
C TYR A 784 60.25 -7.16 23.40
N SER A 785 61.00 -7.95 24.17
CA SER A 785 60.39 -9.01 24.97
C SER A 785 59.57 -8.45 26.13
N ARG A 786 58.68 -9.30 26.68
CA ARG A 786 57.65 -8.91 27.68
C ARG A 786 58.26 -8.20 28.92
N ASN A 787 59.33 -8.68 29.48
CA ASN A 787 59.86 -8.14 30.72
C ASN A 787 60.89 -7.01 30.51
N THR A 788 60.51 -5.98 29.76
CA THR A 788 61.32 -4.79 29.47
C THR A 788 60.49 -3.50 29.73
N GLN A 789 61.24 -2.37 29.84
CA GLN A 789 60.66 -1.03 30.07
C GLN A 789 60.14 -0.35 28.77
N GLY A 790 60.48 -0.94 27.58
CA GLY A 790 60.16 -0.32 26.29
C GLY A 790 61.05 0.90 25.99
N VAL A 791 60.60 1.68 25.01
CA VAL A 791 61.28 2.91 24.55
C VAL A 791 60.35 4.11 24.73
N LYS A 792 60.86 5.32 24.63
CA LYS A 792 60.08 6.53 24.65
C LYS A 792 59.32 6.67 23.32
N LEU A 793 58.01 6.63 23.37
CA LEU A 793 57.11 6.85 22.23
C LEU A 793 56.73 8.31 22.09
N MET A 794 56.63 9.02 23.23
CA MET A 794 56.20 10.42 23.27
C MET A 794 57.00 11.18 24.33
N THR A 795 57.40 12.41 24.01
CA THR A 795 57.94 13.35 25.00
C THR A 795 56.80 14.17 25.56
N LEU A 796 56.61 14.09 26.87
CA LEU A 796 55.56 14.81 27.60
C LEU A 796 56.11 16.15 28.13
N ASN A 797 55.25 17.13 28.26
CA ASN A 797 55.50 18.33 29.03
C ASN A 797 55.50 18.03 30.55
N ASP A 798 56.05 18.92 31.36
CA ASP A 798 55.99 18.79 32.82
C ASP A 798 54.55 18.67 33.31
N ASP A 799 54.26 17.64 34.11
CA ASP A 799 52.96 17.28 34.68
C ASP A 799 51.90 16.69 33.71
N ASP A 800 52.22 16.45 32.42
CA ASP A 800 51.31 15.79 31.46
C ASP A 800 51.46 14.27 31.48
N LYS A 801 50.40 13.55 31.15
CA LYS A 801 50.34 12.09 31.13
C LYS A 801 49.60 11.58 29.92
N VAL A 802 50.04 10.47 29.38
CA VAL A 802 49.26 9.75 28.36
C VAL A 802 48.04 9.15 29.03
N VAL A 803 46.86 9.36 28.40
CA VAL A 803 45.55 8.88 28.90
C VAL A 803 44.85 7.93 27.97
N SER A 804 45.17 7.93 26.66
CA SER A 804 44.52 7.05 25.69
C SER A 804 45.49 6.57 24.59
N LEU A 805 45.22 5.38 24.10
CA LEU A 805 45.90 4.72 23.00
C LEU A 805 44.86 4.15 22.03
N ALA A 806 44.90 4.56 20.76
CA ALA A 806 44.05 4.05 19.72
C ALA A 806 44.85 3.53 18.52
N ALA A 807 44.41 2.45 17.88
CA ALA A 807 44.93 1.96 16.62
C ALA A 807 44.10 2.48 15.46
N ILE A 808 44.75 2.88 14.37
CA ILE A 808 44.07 3.33 13.14
C ILE A 808 44.31 2.25 12.09
N HIS A 809 43.20 1.71 11.53
CA HIS A 809 43.27 0.77 10.42
C HIS A 809 43.35 1.53 9.10
N HIS A 810 44.33 1.18 8.26
CA HIS A 810 44.28 1.46 6.83
C HIS A 810 43.57 0.29 6.17
N GLU A 811 42.38 0.47 5.64
CA GLU A 811 41.79 -0.53 4.73
C GLU A 811 42.55 -0.47 3.40
N GLU A 812 43.06 -1.62 2.98
CA GLU A 812 43.54 -1.82 1.61
C GLU A 812 42.34 -1.79 0.68
N GLU A 813 42.42 -1.00 -0.40
CA GLU A 813 41.55 -1.12 -1.54
C GLU A 813 41.71 -2.55 -2.09
N GLU A 814 40.73 -3.43 -1.88
CA GLU A 814 40.54 -4.57 -2.78
C GLU A 814 40.19 -4.04 -4.17
N GLY A 815 41.15 -4.22 -5.10
CA GLY A 815 41.09 -3.79 -6.49
C GLY A 815 40.09 -4.49 -7.37
#